data_7043c5b0377e5bd6f545887d4fc6ba5c
#
_entry.id   7043c5b0377e5bd6f545887d4fc6ba5c
#
_cell.length_a   1.000
_cell.length_b   1.000
_cell.length_c   1.000
_cell.angle_alpha   90.00
_cell.angle_beta   90.00
_cell.angle_gamma   90.00
#
_symmetry.space_group_name_H-M   'P 1'
#
loop_
_entity.id
_entity.type
_entity.pdbx_description
1 polymer ?
#
loop_
_entity_poly.entity_id
_entity_poly.type
_entity_poly.pdbx_seq_one_letter_code
_entity_poly.pdbx_strand_id
1 'polypeptide(L)'
;MSPTQKSLDELRVGIDAVDRQLVAAINKRSQLSIELARLGRRLERATAGSQDGSGQLRAEQASAVGHESNLQKILDQNQGPIPDSALKGIYREILNGSHVLGRTTRVGYLGPQGTFSHLAASQHFGKHVDYENLRALQGVFEEVARGHVDFGLVPIENSTGGAVIESLDSFNEYFDRLTICGEIRLPIRFSLLGNCDPDNVRVIYSKAEALAQCHQWLTTHYPEAQRIAAQSTAASAEIAYLASPADGVVAVGSIMAGEIYGLKTIKEGIEDRPDNVTRFLILSKNKAPITGNDKTSLMFTCTDRPGSLVDILQVFKRNDINLSHIEKRPSREIGTDYTFFVDMLGHADDGKTAEILGEVRAHCKNLFVLGSFPVFEEKNRYQPPVTSEQFETIEEIESLIDDVDQQMVGLINERAQLVVEVGEFKRKSDVPIYAPHREAAVLTKIKNLNAGPLKHRTLEMIYRELMSGSFAIEKPLKIAFLGPDGEFSHLAAVRHFGSSVSFAPAREIRTVFEQVAAAEVDYGMVPIENSSVGGVNETLDAFIDLHADLSIYGEVRLQSQFCLLANCKPEEVRRIYSRPGVFEQWRNWLSTQYPQAVRIPIESSSLATEKAKEEILRDPECGAAAIGSTLAGEIHGLKPLFQAIEDRQRNMTRFLILSKSRTEESGRDKTSIMFTTLDRTGALADVLEVFKRNSINLSHIDKRPSRQGNWDYTFFVDLQGHRENAKIAQIIGEARAHCKSLTVLGSFPASQRIL
;
A
#
# COMPACT_ATOMS: atom_id res chain seq x y z
N MET A 1 23.25 51.66 6.12
CA MET A 1 23.21 50.54 7.06
C MET A 1 23.09 49.27 6.21
N SER A 2 24.14 48.45 6.15
CA SER A 2 24.10 47.15 5.45
C SER A 2 23.07 46.27 6.13
N PRO A 3 22.19 45.56 5.40
CA PRO A 3 21.30 44.58 6.03
C PRO A 3 22.20 43.53 6.69
N THR A 4 21.96 43.26 7.97
CA THR A 4 22.64 42.24 8.77
C THR A 4 22.37 40.89 8.09
N GLN A 5 23.41 40.26 7.58
CA GLN A 5 23.35 38.96 6.92
C GLN A 5 22.93 37.92 8.00
N LYS A 6 21.75 37.33 7.88
CA LYS A 6 21.25 36.28 8.78
C LYS A 6 22.24 35.10 8.82
N SER A 7 22.42 34.50 9.97
CA SER A 7 23.20 33.27 10.10
C SER A 7 22.46 32.09 9.44
N LEU A 8 23.20 31.06 9.04
CA LEU A 8 22.61 29.85 8.46
C LEU A 8 21.56 29.18 9.41
N ASP A 9 21.80 29.28 10.71
CA ASP A 9 20.91 28.73 11.72
C ASP A 9 19.62 29.55 11.88
N GLU A 10 19.70 30.87 11.77
CA GLU A 10 18.51 31.75 11.75
C GLU A 10 17.64 31.49 10.52
N LEU A 11 18.25 31.29 9.35
CA LEU A 11 17.51 30.91 8.12
C LEU A 11 16.82 29.55 8.25
N ARG A 12 17.47 28.58 8.88
CA ARG A 12 16.88 27.26 9.15
C ARG A 12 15.70 27.35 10.12
N VAL A 13 15.81 28.15 11.19
CA VAL A 13 14.71 28.39 12.12
C VAL A 13 13.52 29.05 11.40
N GLY A 14 13.80 29.98 10.47
CA GLY A 14 12.79 30.58 9.61
C GLY A 14 12.06 29.55 8.74
N ILE A 15 12.81 28.70 8.03
CA ILE A 15 12.24 27.61 7.22
C ILE A 15 11.38 26.70 8.09
N ASP A 16 11.84 26.35 9.26
CA ASP A 16 11.12 25.52 10.23
C ASP A 16 9.80 26.13 10.71
N ALA A 17 9.73 27.46 10.82
CA ALA A 17 8.50 28.16 11.18
C ALA A 17 7.48 28.15 10.03
N VAL A 18 7.95 28.39 8.81
CA VAL A 18 7.12 28.32 7.60
C VAL A 18 6.62 26.89 7.35
N ASP A 19 7.46 25.88 7.51
CA ASP A 19 7.08 24.47 7.36
C ASP A 19 5.94 24.06 8.31
N ARG A 20 5.92 24.58 9.56
CA ARG A 20 4.81 24.34 10.49
C ARG A 20 3.49 24.94 9.99
N GLN A 21 3.52 26.16 9.47
CA GLN A 21 2.33 26.83 8.93
C GLN A 21 1.86 26.13 7.65
N LEU A 22 2.77 25.72 6.79
CA LEU A 22 2.46 25.01 5.56
C LEU A 22 1.78 23.66 5.83
N VAL A 23 2.31 22.86 6.78
CA VAL A 23 1.66 21.59 7.19
C VAL A 23 0.25 21.83 7.72
N ALA A 24 0.04 22.90 8.52
CA ALA A 24 -1.29 23.24 9.01
C ALA A 24 -2.24 23.65 7.88
N ALA A 25 -1.77 24.42 6.90
CA ALA A 25 -2.57 24.81 5.73
C ALA A 25 -2.93 23.61 4.85
N ILE A 26 -1.96 22.71 4.57
CA ILE A 26 -2.18 21.47 3.83
C ILE A 26 -3.24 20.60 4.52
N ASN A 27 -3.18 20.46 5.84
CA ASN A 27 -4.17 19.71 6.62
C ASN A 27 -5.55 20.36 6.57
N LYS A 28 -5.64 21.68 6.68
CA LYS A 28 -6.90 22.43 6.55
C LYS A 28 -7.52 22.25 5.17
N ARG A 29 -6.73 22.39 4.11
CA ARG A 29 -7.17 22.15 2.74
C ARG A 29 -7.72 20.74 2.53
N SER A 30 -7.01 19.75 3.06
CA SER A 30 -7.41 18.35 2.95
C SER A 30 -8.73 18.07 3.70
N GLN A 31 -8.93 18.72 4.83
CA GLN A 31 -10.18 18.68 5.57
C GLN A 31 -11.35 19.24 4.74
N LEU A 32 -11.16 20.43 4.14
CA LEU A 32 -12.16 21.04 3.27
C LEU A 32 -12.48 20.17 2.05
N SER A 33 -11.47 19.50 1.47
CA SER A 33 -11.68 18.56 0.35
C SER A 33 -12.56 17.36 0.75
N ILE A 34 -12.44 16.86 1.98
CA ILE A 34 -13.31 15.81 2.52
C ILE A 34 -14.75 16.33 2.63
N GLU A 35 -14.93 17.55 3.17
CA GLU A 35 -16.26 18.16 3.32
C GLU A 35 -16.92 18.40 1.96
N LEU A 36 -16.16 18.94 0.99
CA LEU A 36 -16.62 19.12 -0.38
C LEU A 36 -17.15 17.82 -1.01
N ALA A 37 -16.36 16.76 -0.90
CA ALA A 37 -16.74 15.45 -1.42
C ALA A 37 -17.98 14.88 -0.70
N ARG A 38 -18.16 15.16 0.58
CA ARG A 38 -19.35 14.74 1.36
C ARG A 38 -20.60 15.52 0.96
N LEU A 39 -20.49 16.82 0.86
CA LEU A 39 -21.60 17.69 0.45
C LEU A 39 -22.07 17.37 -0.97
N GLY A 40 -21.15 17.20 -1.92
CA GLY A 40 -21.45 16.77 -3.28
C GLY A 40 -22.29 15.49 -3.31
N ARG A 41 -21.85 14.44 -2.61
CA ARG A 41 -22.61 13.18 -2.50
C ARG A 41 -23.98 13.33 -1.82
N ARG A 42 -24.11 14.22 -0.82
CA ARG A 42 -25.40 14.50 -0.16
C ARG A 42 -26.39 15.12 -1.13
N LEU A 43 -25.94 16.06 -1.96
CA LEU A 43 -26.76 16.73 -2.97
C LEU A 43 -27.15 15.77 -4.12
N GLU A 44 -26.22 14.93 -4.60
CA GLU A 44 -26.51 13.89 -5.61
C GLU A 44 -27.60 12.93 -5.15
N ARG A 45 -27.58 12.49 -3.88
CA ARG A 45 -28.60 11.59 -3.33
C ARG A 45 -29.95 12.28 -3.16
N ALA A 46 -29.97 13.57 -2.88
CA ALA A 46 -31.20 14.36 -2.79
C ALA A 46 -31.87 14.51 -4.19
N THR A 47 -31.06 14.52 -5.26
CA THR A 47 -31.53 14.66 -6.64
C THR A 47 -31.80 13.32 -7.34
N ALA A 48 -31.23 12.20 -6.88
CA ALA A 48 -31.42 10.85 -7.44
C ALA A 48 -32.87 10.31 -7.30
N GLY A 49 -33.75 11.03 -6.59
CA GLY A 49 -35.19 10.76 -6.58
C GLY A 49 -35.95 11.29 -7.81
N SER A 50 -35.33 12.07 -8.69
CA SER A 50 -35.88 12.56 -9.95
C SER A 50 -35.24 11.84 -11.12
N GLN A 51 -36.07 11.27 -12.02
CA GLN A 51 -35.71 10.43 -13.17
C GLN A 51 -34.92 11.16 -14.29
N ASP A 52 -33.91 11.95 -14.00
CA ASP A 52 -33.15 12.62 -15.04
C ASP A 52 -31.67 12.22 -14.93
N GLY A 53 -31.21 11.36 -15.84
CA GLY A 53 -29.84 10.80 -15.89
C GLY A 53 -28.72 11.82 -16.19
N SER A 54 -28.98 13.13 -16.07
CA SER A 54 -28.02 14.20 -16.30
C SER A 54 -27.10 14.51 -15.10
N GLY A 55 -27.38 13.98 -13.93
CA GLY A 55 -26.61 14.25 -12.70
C GLY A 55 -25.25 13.56 -12.63
N GLN A 56 -25.16 12.33 -13.10
CA GLN A 56 -23.93 11.53 -13.02
C GLN A 56 -22.83 12.03 -13.95
N LEU A 57 -23.19 12.47 -15.17
CA LEU A 57 -22.27 13.06 -16.14
C LEU A 57 -21.74 14.45 -15.69
N ARG A 58 -22.53 15.21 -14.91
CA ARG A 58 -22.09 16.50 -14.38
C ARG A 58 -21.09 16.38 -13.23
N ALA A 59 -21.23 15.36 -12.37
CA ALA A 59 -20.32 15.15 -11.24
C ALA A 59 -18.91 14.67 -11.71
N GLU A 60 -18.84 13.75 -12.69
CA GLU A 60 -17.57 13.31 -13.25
C GLU A 60 -16.88 14.40 -14.09
N GLN A 61 -17.64 15.21 -14.82
CA GLN A 61 -17.13 16.36 -15.58
C GLN A 61 -16.71 17.52 -14.65
N ALA A 62 -17.43 17.80 -13.56
CA ALA A 62 -17.05 18.80 -12.57
C ALA A 62 -15.74 18.43 -11.85
N SER A 63 -15.50 17.15 -11.58
CA SER A 63 -14.28 16.68 -10.95
C SER A 63 -13.03 16.81 -11.83
N ALA A 64 -13.12 16.46 -13.12
CA ALA A 64 -11.95 16.47 -14.02
C ALA A 64 -11.65 17.88 -14.59
N VAL A 65 -12.68 18.64 -14.98
CA VAL A 65 -12.54 20.00 -15.50
C VAL A 65 -12.19 21.00 -14.39
N GLY A 66 -12.66 20.76 -13.14
CA GLY A 66 -12.32 21.58 -11.99
C GLY A 66 -10.84 21.52 -11.61
N HIS A 67 -10.16 20.38 -11.80
CA HIS A 67 -8.75 20.22 -11.43
C HIS A 67 -7.79 21.00 -12.33
N GLU A 68 -7.99 21.02 -13.64
CA GLU A 68 -7.12 21.79 -14.57
C GLU A 68 -7.34 23.31 -14.42
N SER A 69 -8.58 23.76 -14.26
CA SER A 69 -8.87 25.18 -14.11
C SER A 69 -8.37 25.72 -12.76
N ASN A 70 -8.44 24.94 -11.67
CA ASN A 70 -7.90 25.35 -10.38
C ASN A 70 -6.38 25.38 -10.37
N LEU A 71 -5.71 24.44 -11.03
CA LEU A 71 -4.24 24.45 -11.12
C LEU A 71 -3.73 25.70 -11.85
N GLN A 72 -4.42 26.13 -12.92
CA GLN A 72 -4.04 27.35 -13.64
C GLN A 72 -4.19 28.59 -12.75
N LYS A 73 -5.30 28.73 -12.00
CA LYS A 73 -5.48 29.83 -11.04
C LYS A 73 -4.35 29.89 -9.99
N ILE A 74 -3.91 28.72 -9.49
CA ILE A 74 -2.82 28.60 -8.54
C ILE A 74 -1.49 29.07 -9.16
N LEU A 75 -1.20 28.68 -10.39
CA LEU A 75 -0.02 29.12 -11.11
C LEU A 75 -0.04 30.63 -11.38
N ASP A 76 -1.19 31.20 -11.71
CA ASP A 76 -1.36 32.64 -11.94
C ASP A 76 -1.12 33.48 -10.66
N GLN A 77 -1.28 32.87 -9.48
CA GLN A 77 -1.00 33.50 -8.17
C GLN A 77 0.49 33.43 -7.79
N ASN A 78 1.30 32.66 -8.51
CA ASN A 78 2.72 32.48 -8.20
C ASN A 78 3.51 33.75 -8.55
N GLN A 79 3.90 34.53 -7.54
CA GLN A 79 4.70 35.74 -7.68
C GLN A 79 6.08 35.63 -7.03
N GLY A 80 6.45 34.44 -6.59
CA GLY A 80 7.67 34.20 -5.82
C GLY A 80 8.74 33.43 -6.60
N PRO A 81 9.83 33.06 -5.94
CA PRO A 81 10.98 32.43 -6.59
C PRO A 81 10.75 30.95 -6.94
N ILE A 82 9.67 30.31 -6.44
CA ILE A 82 9.42 28.90 -6.75
C ILE A 82 9.05 28.75 -8.25
N PRO A 83 9.69 27.85 -9.01
CA PRO A 83 9.31 27.61 -10.39
C PRO A 83 7.88 27.06 -10.50
N ASP A 84 7.14 27.45 -11.54
CA ASP A 84 5.78 26.95 -11.81
C ASP A 84 5.74 25.43 -11.96
N SER A 85 6.80 24.83 -12.53
CA SER A 85 6.94 23.37 -12.61
C SER A 85 6.97 22.69 -11.24
N ALA A 86 7.66 23.30 -10.29
CA ALA A 86 7.72 22.80 -8.90
C ALA A 86 6.38 22.98 -8.20
N LEU A 87 5.75 24.15 -8.33
CA LEU A 87 4.44 24.42 -7.78
C LEU A 87 3.38 23.46 -8.34
N LYS A 88 3.43 23.18 -9.63
CA LYS A 88 2.59 22.17 -10.30
C LYS A 88 2.79 20.76 -9.72
N GLY A 89 4.04 20.36 -9.48
CA GLY A 89 4.37 19.08 -8.84
C GLY A 89 3.80 18.98 -7.42
N ILE A 90 4.00 20.03 -6.60
CA ILE A 90 3.47 20.11 -5.23
C ILE A 90 1.95 19.96 -5.22
N TYR A 91 1.25 20.74 -6.04
CA TYR A 91 -0.22 20.71 -6.10
C TYR A 91 -0.76 19.42 -6.67
N ARG A 92 -0.07 18.76 -7.60
CA ARG A 92 -0.43 17.42 -8.07
C ARG A 92 -0.46 16.42 -6.91
N GLU A 93 0.53 16.42 -6.03
CA GLU A 93 0.55 15.53 -4.86
C GLU A 93 -0.54 15.89 -3.83
N ILE A 94 -0.83 17.17 -3.62
CA ILE A 94 -1.91 17.64 -2.74
C ILE A 94 -3.27 17.18 -3.28
N LEU A 95 -3.53 17.37 -4.57
CA LEU A 95 -4.79 16.99 -5.21
C LEU A 95 -4.98 15.48 -5.21
N ASN A 96 -3.95 14.71 -5.55
CA ASN A 96 -3.99 13.25 -5.49
C ASN A 96 -4.30 12.74 -4.08
N GLY A 97 -3.63 13.32 -3.06
CA GLY A 97 -3.88 13.00 -1.67
C GLY A 97 -5.30 13.32 -1.22
N SER A 98 -5.81 14.49 -1.61
CA SER A 98 -7.16 14.96 -1.30
C SER A 98 -8.24 14.11 -2.00
N HIS A 99 -8.03 13.71 -3.25
CA HIS A 99 -8.94 12.84 -4.01
C HIS A 99 -9.11 11.47 -3.33
N VAL A 100 -8.00 10.88 -2.84
CA VAL A 100 -8.05 9.62 -2.08
C VAL A 100 -8.87 9.74 -0.80
N LEU A 101 -8.81 10.89 -0.12
CA LEU A 101 -9.57 11.17 1.11
C LEU A 101 -11.07 11.40 0.83
N GLY A 102 -11.40 11.98 -0.31
CA GLY A 102 -12.77 12.29 -0.71
C GLY A 102 -13.56 11.10 -1.26
N ARG A 103 -12.89 9.97 -1.61
CA ARG A 103 -13.58 8.80 -2.16
C ARG A 103 -14.46 8.12 -1.11
N THR A 104 -15.52 7.46 -1.56
CA THR A 104 -16.36 6.61 -0.71
C THR A 104 -15.55 5.45 -0.16
N THR A 105 -15.73 5.11 1.12
CA THR A 105 -15.18 3.89 1.71
C THR A 105 -15.74 2.68 0.99
N ARG A 106 -14.88 1.78 0.51
CA ARG A 106 -15.26 0.53 -0.16
C ARG A 106 -15.13 -0.64 0.79
N VAL A 107 -16.16 -1.50 0.82
CA VAL A 107 -16.22 -2.69 1.68
C VAL A 107 -16.44 -3.93 0.83
N GLY A 108 -15.41 -4.78 0.73
CA GLY A 108 -15.50 -6.08 0.07
C GLY A 108 -16.14 -7.13 1.00
N TYR A 109 -17.03 -7.95 0.46
CA TYR A 109 -17.65 -9.03 1.20
C TYR A 109 -17.90 -10.26 0.30
N LEU A 110 -18.07 -11.45 0.90
CA LEU A 110 -18.41 -12.65 0.16
C LEU A 110 -19.85 -12.55 -0.37
N GLY A 111 -19.96 -12.38 -1.70
CA GLY A 111 -21.25 -12.23 -2.40
C GLY A 111 -22.00 -13.53 -2.63
N PRO A 112 -23.11 -13.47 -3.35
CA PRO A 112 -23.74 -12.31 -3.99
C PRO A 112 -24.44 -11.34 -3.04
N GLN A 113 -25.05 -10.25 -3.57
CA GLN A 113 -25.86 -9.32 -2.79
C GLN A 113 -27.02 -10.05 -2.10
N GLY A 114 -27.41 -9.60 -0.90
CA GLY A 114 -28.49 -10.23 -0.11
C GLY A 114 -28.04 -11.41 0.75
N THR A 115 -26.74 -11.81 0.71
CA THR A 115 -26.19 -12.81 1.64
C THR A 115 -26.05 -12.25 3.06
N PHE A 116 -25.85 -13.15 4.06
CA PHE A 116 -25.59 -12.73 5.44
C PHE A 116 -24.28 -11.94 5.57
N SER A 117 -23.28 -12.17 4.72
CA SER A 117 -22.07 -11.34 4.65
C SER A 117 -22.40 -9.91 4.22
N HIS A 118 -23.29 -9.71 3.23
CA HIS A 118 -23.79 -8.40 2.85
C HIS A 118 -24.58 -7.72 3.98
N LEU A 119 -25.46 -8.47 4.64
CA LEU A 119 -26.24 -7.97 5.77
C LEU A 119 -25.33 -7.53 6.92
N ALA A 120 -24.32 -8.32 7.30
CA ALA A 120 -23.36 -7.95 8.33
C ALA A 120 -22.57 -6.70 7.96
N ALA A 121 -22.10 -6.60 6.72
CA ALA A 121 -21.39 -5.42 6.22
C ALA A 121 -22.29 -4.17 6.32
N SER A 122 -23.52 -4.24 5.80
CA SER A 122 -24.43 -3.09 5.77
C SER A 122 -24.90 -2.64 7.15
N GLN A 123 -25.09 -3.57 8.11
CA GLN A 123 -25.43 -3.22 9.48
C GLN A 123 -24.28 -2.53 10.22
N HIS A 124 -23.02 -2.90 9.93
CA HIS A 124 -21.85 -2.30 10.59
C HIS A 124 -21.44 -0.98 9.93
N PHE A 125 -21.30 -0.94 8.61
CA PHE A 125 -20.77 0.21 7.87
C PHE A 125 -21.87 1.21 7.45
N GLY A 126 -23.14 0.79 7.45
CA GLY A 126 -24.26 1.66 7.10
C GLY A 126 -24.43 1.90 5.60
N LYS A 127 -25.24 2.92 5.23
CA LYS A 127 -25.61 3.20 3.82
C LYS A 127 -24.63 4.14 3.09
N HIS A 128 -23.56 4.56 3.77
CA HIS A 128 -22.64 5.61 3.27
C HIS A 128 -21.34 5.08 2.69
N VAL A 129 -21.26 3.78 2.40
CA VAL A 129 -20.11 3.10 1.82
C VAL A 129 -20.50 2.34 0.54
N ASP A 130 -19.52 2.09 -0.32
CA ASP A 130 -19.71 1.26 -1.50
C ASP A 130 -19.43 -0.21 -1.15
N TYR A 131 -20.37 -1.08 -1.51
CA TYR A 131 -20.27 -2.49 -1.23
C TYR A 131 -19.88 -3.26 -2.49
N GLU A 132 -18.75 -3.98 -2.42
CA GLU A 132 -18.24 -4.80 -3.52
C GLU A 132 -18.44 -6.28 -3.20
N ASN A 133 -19.25 -6.97 -4.01
CA ASN A 133 -19.48 -8.39 -3.83
C ASN A 133 -18.39 -9.19 -4.54
N LEU A 134 -17.71 -10.07 -3.79
CA LEU A 134 -16.61 -10.88 -4.28
C LEU A 134 -17.04 -12.35 -4.34
N ARG A 135 -16.66 -13.06 -5.41
CA ARG A 135 -17.15 -14.41 -5.70
C ARG A 135 -16.53 -15.49 -4.81
N ALA A 136 -15.35 -15.24 -4.28
CA ALA A 136 -14.61 -16.16 -3.42
C ALA A 136 -14.12 -15.45 -2.15
N LEU A 137 -14.00 -16.20 -1.07
CA LEU A 137 -13.55 -15.67 0.21
C LEU A 137 -12.10 -15.18 0.13
N GLN A 138 -11.21 -15.93 -0.55
CA GLN A 138 -9.84 -15.51 -0.81
C GLN A 138 -9.78 -14.18 -1.58
N GLY A 139 -10.74 -13.92 -2.49
CA GLY A 139 -10.86 -12.64 -3.21
C GLY A 139 -11.03 -11.44 -2.26
N VAL A 140 -11.72 -11.63 -1.11
CA VAL A 140 -11.86 -10.53 -0.12
C VAL A 140 -10.49 -10.16 0.46
N PHE A 141 -9.67 -11.15 0.83
CA PHE A 141 -8.31 -10.91 1.32
C PHE A 141 -7.46 -10.22 0.25
N GLU A 142 -7.56 -10.69 -0.98
CA GLU A 142 -6.78 -10.16 -2.10
C GLU A 142 -7.12 -8.70 -2.42
N GLU A 143 -8.40 -8.35 -2.51
CA GLU A 143 -8.85 -6.99 -2.84
C GLU A 143 -8.50 -5.97 -1.74
N VAL A 144 -8.55 -6.37 -0.46
CA VAL A 144 -8.05 -5.54 0.64
C VAL A 144 -6.53 -5.41 0.55
N ALA A 145 -5.80 -6.51 0.29
CA ALA A 145 -4.33 -6.48 0.18
C ALA A 145 -3.86 -5.61 -0.98
N ARG A 146 -4.59 -5.58 -2.09
CA ARG A 146 -4.35 -4.67 -3.22
C ARG A 146 -4.73 -3.21 -2.91
N GLY A 147 -5.66 -3.00 -1.97
CA GLY A 147 -6.19 -1.68 -1.62
C GLY A 147 -7.29 -1.20 -2.58
N HIS A 148 -7.91 -2.13 -3.32
CA HIS A 148 -9.08 -1.85 -4.15
C HIS A 148 -10.31 -1.64 -3.27
N VAL A 149 -10.40 -2.34 -2.14
CA VAL A 149 -11.35 -2.05 -1.07
C VAL A 149 -10.60 -1.64 0.21
N ASP A 150 -11.24 -0.81 1.03
CA ASP A 150 -10.65 -0.30 2.27
C ASP A 150 -10.79 -1.30 3.42
N PHE A 151 -11.90 -2.02 3.41
CA PHE A 151 -12.23 -3.05 4.39
C PHE A 151 -12.72 -4.31 3.69
N GLY A 152 -12.42 -5.47 4.30
CA GLY A 152 -12.94 -6.77 3.86
C GLY A 152 -13.68 -7.43 5.01
N LEU A 153 -14.86 -7.99 4.74
CA LEU A 153 -15.64 -8.72 5.72
C LEU A 153 -15.59 -10.21 5.41
N VAL A 154 -15.08 -11.01 6.35
CA VAL A 154 -14.94 -12.46 6.19
C VAL A 154 -15.55 -13.20 7.39
N PRO A 155 -16.36 -14.24 7.17
CA PRO A 155 -16.86 -15.11 8.25
C PRO A 155 -15.69 -15.93 8.81
N ILE A 156 -15.59 -16.05 10.13
CA ILE A 156 -14.54 -16.86 10.77
C ILE A 156 -15.09 -18.07 11.52
N GLU A 157 -16.29 -17.92 12.06
CA GLU A 157 -16.93 -18.95 12.89
C GLU A 157 -18.46 -18.80 12.84
N ASN A 158 -19.16 -19.94 12.87
CA ASN A 158 -20.59 -19.98 13.06
C ASN A 158 -20.90 -20.88 14.26
N SER A 159 -21.78 -20.44 15.15
CA SER A 159 -22.09 -21.19 16.39
C SER A 159 -22.67 -22.58 16.18
N THR A 160 -23.23 -22.85 14.99
CA THR A 160 -23.79 -24.14 14.60
C THR A 160 -22.86 -24.95 13.70
N GLY A 161 -22.16 -24.27 12.77
CA GLY A 161 -21.29 -24.88 11.75
C GLY A 161 -19.82 -24.93 12.12
N GLY A 162 -19.39 -24.26 13.20
CA GLY A 162 -17.98 -24.19 13.63
C GLY A 162 -17.13 -23.21 12.80
N ALA A 163 -15.83 -23.45 12.77
CA ALA A 163 -14.86 -22.58 12.11
C ALA A 163 -14.97 -22.59 10.59
N VAL A 164 -14.83 -21.43 9.97
CA VAL A 164 -14.76 -21.26 8.51
C VAL A 164 -13.32 -21.48 8.05
N ILE A 165 -13.04 -22.70 7.62
CA ILE A 165 -11.71 -23.19 7.29
C ILE A 165 -11.02 -22.35 6.21
N GLU A 166 -11.75 -21.96 5.18
CA GLU A 166 -11.24 -21.15 4.05
C GLU A 166 -10.70 -19.77 4.53
N SER A 167 -11.36 -19.16 5.53
CA SER A 167 -10.87 -17.92 6.13
C SER A 167 -9.57 -18.12 6.88
N LEU A 168 -9.49 -19.19 7.70
CA LEU A 168 -8.28 -19.52 8.46
C LEU A 168 -7.09 -19.83 7.54
N ASP A 169 -7.35 -20.57 6.46
CA ASP A 169 -6.31 -20.92 5.48
C ASP A 169 -5.81 -19.67 4.72
N SER A 170 -6.69 -18.68 4.45
CA SER A 170 -6.32 -17.41 3.80
C SER A 170 -5.40 -16.56 4.68
N PHE A 171 -5.55 -16.58 6.00
CA PHE A 171 -4.61 -15.87 6.90
C PHE A 171 -3.17 -16.33 6.74
N ASN A 172 -2.91 -17.60 6.44
CA ASN A 172 -1.55 -18.08 6.18
C ASN A 172 -0.86 -17.42 4.99
N GLU A 173 -1.64 -16.88 4.04
CA GLU A 173 -1.12 -16.23 2.82
C GLU A 173 -1.01 -14.71 2.96
N TYR A 174 -1.84 -14.10 3.82
CA TYR A 174 -2.02 -12.64 3.89
C TYR A 174 -1.66 -12.02 5.24
N PHE A 175 -1.14 -12.80 6.23
CA PHE A 175 -0.86 -12.34 7.60
C PHE A 175 0.09 -11.14 7.70
N ASP A 176 0.95 -10.92 6.71
CA ASP A 176 1.93 -9.84 6.66
C ASP A 176 1.48 -8.62 5.85
N ARG A 177 0.32 -8.70 5.21
CA ARG A 177 -0.23 -7.65 4.32
C ARG A 177 -1.48 -7.01 4.85
N LEU A 178 -2.19 -7.73 5.72
CA LEU A 178 -3.48 -7.35 6.27
C LEU A 178 -3.45 -7.44 7.78
N THR A 179 -4.33 -6.69 8.40
CA THR A 179 -4.59 -6.78 9.83
C THR A 179 -6.08 -6.90 10.09
N ILE A 180 -6.45 -7.61 11.12
CA ILE A 180 -7.81 -7.62 11.67
C ILE A 180 -7.98 -6.32 12.45
N CYS A 181 -8.96 -5.50 12.07
CA CYS A 181 -9.24 -4.22 12.72
C CYS A 181 -10.61 -4.17 13.42
N GLY A 182 -11.39 -5.25 13.36
CA GLY A 182 -12.68 -5.35 14.03
C GLY A 182 -13.31 -6.73 13.93
N GLU A 183 -14.37 -6.94 14.72
CA GLU A 183 -15.24 -8.11 14.62
C GLU A 183 -16.71 -7.71 14.62
N ILE A 184 -17.55 -8.54 13.98
CA ILE A 184 -19.02 -8.41 13.99
C ILE A 184 -19.60 -9.76 14.42
N ARG A 185 -20.63 -9.73 15.24
CA ARG A 185 -21.44 -10.89 15.59
C ARG A 185 -22.84 -10.70 15.06
N LEU A 186 -23.22 -11.46 14.03
CA LEU A 186 -24.52 -11.37 13.41
C LEU A 186 -25.38 -12.57 13.81
N PRO A 187 -26.53 -12.35 14.50
CA PRO A 187 -27.55 -13.37 14.64
C PRO A 187 -28.12 -13.74 13.28
N ILE A 188 -28.07 -15.02 12.95
CA ILE A 188 -28.59 -15.54 11.67
C ILE A 188 -30.07 -15.80 11.82
N ARG A 189 -30.88 -14.97 11.17
CA ARG A 189 -32.33 -15.07 11.12
C ARG A 189 -32.77 -15.38 9.71
N PHE A 190 -33.49 -16.48 9.56
CA PHE A 190 -34.04 -16.87 8.25
C PHE A 190 -35.48 -16.37 8.10
N SER A 191 -35.79 -15.93 6.89
CA SER A 191 -37.14 -15.54 6.49
C SER A 191 -37.58 -16.35 5.29
N LEU A 192 -38.86 -16.69 5.24
CA LEU A 192 -39.52 -17.24 4.07
C LEU A 192 -39.95 -16.09 3.17
N LEU A 193 -39.41 -16.04 1.96
CA LEU A 193 -39.52 -14.94 0.99
C LEU A 193 -40.22 -15.43 -0.28
N GLY A 194 -41.25 -14.71 -0.73
CA GLY A 194 -41.92 -15.05 -1.98
C GLY A 194 -43.03 -14.07 -2.33
N ASN A 195 -43.51 -14.17 -3.58
CA ASN A 195 -44.63 -13.35 -4.09
C ASN A 195 -45.91 -14.18 -4.32
N CYS A 196 -45.92 -15.47 -3.95
CA CYS A 196 -47.13 -16.33 -4.01
C CYS A 196 -47.94 -16.17 -2.74
N ASP A 197 -49.17 -16.69 -2.78
CA ASP A 197 -50.03 -16.86 -1.59
C ASP A 197 -49.36 -17.87 -0.64
N PRO A 198 -49.27 -17.58 0.67
CA PRO A 198 -48.72 -18.51 1.66
C PRO A 198 -49.33 -19.89 1.65
N ASP A 199 -50.63 -20.02 1.31
CA ASP A 199 -51.31 -21.31 1.21
C ASP A 199 -50.97 -22.10 -0.08
N ASN A 200 -50.30 -21.45 -1.04
CA ASN A 200 -49.92 -22.06 -2.33
C ASN A 200 -48.45 -22.34 -2.47
N VAL A 201 -47.68 -22.44 -1.40
CA VAL A 201 -46.24 -22.74 -1.43
C VAL A 201 -46.04 -24.21 -1.84
N ARG A 202 -45.33 -24.42 -2.97
CA ARG A 202 -45.07 -25.75 -3.54
C ARG A 202 -43.59 -26.11 -3.59
N VAL A 203 -42.71 -25.09 -3.79
CA VAL A 203 -41.26 -25.29 -3.91
C VAL A 203 -40.53 -24.26 -3.07
N ILE A 204 -39.60 -24.74 -2.27
CA ILE A 204 -38.79 -23.93 -1.36
C ILE A 204 -37.31 -24.07 -1.76
N TYR A 205 -36.72 -22.98 -2.20
CA TYR A 205 -35.29 -22.93 -2.52
C TYR A 205 -34.48 -22.34 -1.37
N SER A 206 -33.33 -22.90 -1.06
CA SER A 206 -32.29 -22.30 -0.25
C SER A 206 -30.97 -23.05 -0.34
N LYS A 207 -29.92 -22.52 0.31
CA LYS A 207 -28.68 -23.26 0.56
C LYS A 207 -28.99 -24.49 1.43
N ALA A 208 -28.34 -25.63 1.16
CA ALA A 208 -28.60 -26.88 1.89
C ALA A 208 -28.55 -26.73 3.41
N GLU A 209 -27.56 -25.98 3.92
CA GLU A 209 -27.38 -25.72 5.36
C GLU A 209 -28.57 -24.89 5.93
N ALA A 210 -29.09 -23.94 5.16
CA ALA A 210 -30.20 -23.09 5.59
C ALA A 210 -31.52 -23.93 5.63
N LEU A 211 -31.75 -24.82 4.64
CA LEU A 211 -32.86 -25.75 4.67
C LEU A 211 -32.78 -26.70 5.88
N ALA A 212 -31.57 -27.16 6.23
CA ALA A 212 -31.36 -28.00 7.40
C ALA A 212 -31.65 -27.27 8.71
N GLN A 213 -31.29 -25.99 8.80
CA GLN A 213 -31.51 -25.14 9.99
C GLN A 213 -32.96 -24.71 10.18
N CYS A 214 -33.79 -24.81 9.15
CA CYS A 214 -35.23 -24.51 9.19
C CYS A 214 -36.10 -25.78 9.02
N HIS A 215 -35.50 -26.96 9.16
CA HIS A 215 -36.14 -28.24 8.81
C HIS A 215 -37.44 -28.51 9.57
N GLN A 216 -37.44 -28.34 10.89
CA GLN A 216 -38.61 -28.62 11.74
C GLN A 216 -39.73 -27.65 11.41
N TRP A 217 -39.43 -26.36 11.34
CA TRP A 217 -40.39 -25.34 11.02
C TRP A 217 -41.02 -25.56 9.61
N LEU A 218 -40.21 -25.81 8.60
CA LEU A 218 -40.64 -26.07 7.23
C LEU A 218 -41.48 -27.35 7.13
N THR A 219 -41.14 -28.41 7.88
CA THR A 219 -41.89 -29.67 7.89
C THR A 219 -43.23 -29.51 8.57
N THR A 220 -43.33 -28.64 9.56
CA THR A 220 -44.60 -28.38 10.27
C THR A 220 -45.57 -27.55 9.43
N HIS A 221 -45.07 -26.53 8.73
CA HIS A 221 -45.93 -25.56 8.04
C HIS A 221 -46.14 -25.88 6.55
N TYR A 222 -45.17 -26.53 5.91
CA TYR A 222 -45.15 -26.85 4.49
C TYR A 222 -44.68 -28.29 4.24
N PRO A 223 -45.38 -29.32 4.76
CA PRO A 223 -44.93 -30.71 4.68
C PRO A 223 -44.85 -31.23 3.22
N GLU A 224 -45.70 -30.74 2.35
CA GLU A 224 -45.82 -31.20 0.94
C GLU A 224 -44.90 -30.38 -0.01
N ALA A 225 -44.30 -29.30 0.44
CA ALA A 225 -43.46 -28.46 -0.41
C ALA A 225 -42.10 -29.13 -0.71
N GLN A 226 -41.74 -29.15 -1.99
CA GLN A 226 -40.44 -29.66 -2.43
C GLN A 226 -39.32 -28.71 -1.99
N ARG A 227 -38.26 -29.25 -1.38
CA ARG A 227 -37.07 -28.48 -0.93
C ARG A 227 -35.93 -28.71 -1.89
N ILE A 228 -35.43 -27.63 -2.50
CA ILE A 228 -34.35 -27.68 -3.50
C ILE A 228 -33.18 -26.86 -3.05
N ALA A 229 -32.00 -27.50 -3.04
CA ALA A 229 -30.74 -26.82 -2.70
C ALA A 229 -30.27 -25.91 -3.83
N ALA A 230 -29.92 -24.68 -3.50
CA ALA A 230 -29.33 -23.69 -4.39
C ALA A 230 -27.91 -23.30 -3.92
N GLN A 231 -27.18 -22.58 -4.77
CA GLN A 231 -25.79 -22.20 -4.48
C GLN A 231 -25.63 -21.25 -3.26
N SER A 232 -26.63 -20.38 -3.07
CA SER A 232 -26.67 -19.45 -1.93
C SER A 232 -28.11 -19.07 -1.58
N THR A 233 -28.31 -18.53 -0.37
CA THR A 233 -29.61 -17.99 0.06
C THR A 233 -30.07 -16.82 -0.82
N ALA A 234 -29.14 -16.01 -1.34
CA ALA A 234 -29.46 -14.90 -2.25
C ALA A 234 -29.82 -15.41 -3.67
N ALA A 235 -29.12 -16.42 -4.18
CA ALA A 235 -29.52 -17.09 -5.46
C ALA A 235 -30.90 -17.70 -5.37
N SER A 236 -31.29 -18.20 -4.19
CA SER A 236 -32.65 -18.72 -3.97
C SER A 236 -33.72 -17.64 -4.06
N ALA A 237 -33.42 -16.44 -3.52
CA ALA A 237 -34.29 -15.27 -3.63
C ALA A 237 -34.46 -14.83 -5.09
N GLU A 238 -33.38 -14.85 -5.87
CA GLU A 238 -33.41 -14.54 -7.30
C GLU A 238 -34.30 -15.53 -8.07
N ILE A 239 -34.17 -16.83 -7.79
CA ILE A 239 -35.04 -17.89 -8.40
C ILE A 239 -36.51 -17.64 -8.04
N ALA A 240 -36.81 -17.33 -6.78
CA ALA A 240 -38.17 -17.06 -6.33
C ALA A 240 -38.76 -15.77 -6.96
N TYR A 241 -37.93 -14.78 -7.23
CA TYR A 241 -38.31 -13.55 -7.91
C TYR A 241 -38.68 -13.80 -9.39
N LEU A 242 -37.90 -14.63 -10.08
CA LEU A 242 -38.11 -14.96 -11.51
C LEU A 242 -39.31 -15.90 -11.74
N ALA A 243 -39.77 -16.59 -10.70
CA ALA A 243 -40.89 -17.48 -10.78
C ALA A 243 -42.24 -16.73 -10.81
N SER A 244 -43.24 -17.30 -11.50
CA SER A 244 -44.61 -16.75 -11.43
C SER A 244 -45.20 -17.00 -10.03
N PRO A 245 -45.97 -16.05 -9.47
CA PRO A 245 -46.70 -16.26 -8.20
C PRO A 245 -47.60 -17.55 -8.21
N ALA A 246 -48.10 -17.97 -9.39
CA ALA A 246 -48.91 -19.18 -9.55
C ALA A 246 -48.10 -20.48 -9.35
N ASP A 247 -46.77 -20.44 -9.54
CA ASP A 247 -45.90 -21.61 -9.41
C ASP A 247 -45.65 -22.01 -7.95
N GLY A 248 -45.96 -21.13 -6.98
CA GLY A 248 -45.80 -21.40 -5.56
C GLY A 248 -44.34 -21.55 -5.13
N VAL A 249 -43.41 -20.79 -5.77
CA VAL A 249 -41.98 -20.83 -5.48
C VAL A 249 -41.62 -19.77 -4.44
N VAL A 250 -40.93 -20.20 -3.40
CA VAL A 250 -40.43 -19.33 -2.34
C VAL A 250 -38.96 -19.61 -2.01
N ALA A 251 -38.30 -18.68 -1.37
CA ALA A 251 -36.92 -18.82 -0.91
C ALA A 251 -36.82 -18.74 0.61
N VAL A 252 -35.86 -19.45 1.19
CA VAL A 252 -35.40 -19.20 2.57
C VAL A 252 -34.09 -18.39 2.51
N GLY A 253 -34.11 -17.21 3.08
CA GLY A 253 -32.94 -16.28 3.04
C GLY A 253 -32.96 -15.23 4.09
N SER A 254 -32.08 -14.24 3.98
CA SER A 254 -32.07 -13.05 4.82
C SER A 254 -33.20 -12.08 4.42
N ILE A 255 -33.68 -11.28 5.36
CA ILE A 255 -34.67 -10.24 5.06
C ILE A 255 -34.16 -9.27 3.98
N MET A 256 -32.87 -8.97 3.98
CA MET A 256 -32.21 -8.12 2.99
C MET A 256 -32.30 -8.73 1.56
N ALA A 257 -32.24 -10.05 1.42
CA ALA A 257 -32.44 -10.69 0.12
C ALA A 257 -33.87 -10.43 -0.39
N GLY A 258 -34.87 -10.46 0.50
CA GLY A 258 -36.24 -10.08 0.16
C GLY A 258 -36.36 -8.65 -0.35
N GLU A 259 -35.74 -7.70 0.36
CA GLU A 259 -35.73 -6.27 -0.01
C GLU A 259 -35.03 -6.05 -1.37
N ILE A 260 -33.84 -6.66 -1.59
CA ILE A 260 -33.06 -6.47 -2.82
C ILE A 260 -33.78 -7.06 -4.06
N TYR A 261 -34.37 -8.25 -3.93
CA TYR A 261 -35.05 -8.92 -5.05
C TYR A 261 -36.53 -8.58 -5.14
N GLY A 262 -37.06 -7.69 -4.29
CA GLY A 262 -38.48 -7.30 -4.34
C GLY A 262 -39.47 -8.43 -3.97
N LEU A 263 -39.04 -9.35 -3.09
CA LEU A 263 -39.87 -10.41 -2.55
C LEU A 263 -40.54 -9.97 -1.25
N LYS A 264 -41.78 -10.39 -1.06
CA LYS A 264 -42.49 -10.21 0.22
C LYS A 264 -41.96 -11.19 1.26
N THR A 265 -41.81 -10.72 2.48
CA THR A 265 -41.54 -11.60 3.62
C THR A 265 -42.84 -12.25 4.06
N ILE A 266 -42.97 -13.56 3.80
CA ILE A 266 -44.12 -14.36 4.21
C ILE A 266 -44.06 -14.63 5.72
N LYS A 267 -42.85 -14.97 6.22
CA LYS A 267 -42.65 -15.23 7.64
C LYS A 267 -41.17 -14.96 8.01
N GLU A 268 -40.94 -14.30 9.13
CA GLU A 268 -39.61 -14.09 9.74
C GLU A 268 -39.37 -15.09 10.88
N GLY A 269 -38.09 -15.38 11.15
CA GLY A 269 -37.66 -16.19 12.30
C GLY A 269 -38.12 -17.64 12.16
N ILE A 270 -37.80 -18.26 11.02
CA ILE A 270 -38.21 -19.66 10.71
C ILE A 270 -37.10 -20.67 11.06
N GLU A 271 -35.98 -20.21 11.60
CA GLU A 271 -34.91 -21.10 12.06
C GLU A 271 -35.34 -21.94 13.26
N ASP A 272 -34.94 -23.21 13.26
CA ASP A 272 -35.21 -24.16 14.35
C ASP A 272 -34.46 -23.80 15.65
N ARG A 273 -33.32 -23.07 15.54
CA ARG A 273 -32.48 -22.59 16.64
C ARG A 273 -32.26 -21.09 16.55
N PRO A 274 -32.83 -20.31 17.47
CA PRO A 274 -32.74 -18.85 17.44
C PRO A 274 -31.37 -18.29 17.92
N ASP A 275 -30.49 -19.13 18.45
CA ASP A 275 -29.16 -18.80 19.00
C ASP A 275 -28.02 -18.93 17.97
N ASN A 276 -28.35 -19.09 16.68
CA ASN A 276 -27.36 -19.17 15.62
C ASN A 276 -26.73 -17.80 15.36
N VAL A 277 -25.42 -17.69 15.62
CA VAL A 277 -24.63 -16.47 15.42
C VAL A 277 -23.44 -16.76 14.52
N THR A 278 -23.21 -15.93 13.52
CA THR A 278 -21.98 -15.95 12.74
C THR A 278 -21.08 -14.80 13.16
N ARG A 279 -19.84 -15.13 13.46
CA ARG A 279 -18.77 -14.17 13.74
C ARG A 279 -18.03 -13.85 12.46
N PHE A 280 -17.90 -12.55 12.17
CA PHE A 280 -17.13 -12.01 11.03
C PHE A 280 -15.94 -11.22 11.56
N LEU A 281 -14.85 -11.24 10.83
CA LEU A 281 -13.70 -10.36 11.04
C LEU A 281 -13.66 -9.27 9.98
N ILE A 282 -13.25 -8.08 10.39
CA ILE A 282 -13.03 -6.94 9.51
C ILE A 282 -11.54 -6.84 9.22
N LEU A 283 -11.17 -6.98 7.96
CA LEU A 283 -9.81 -6.88 7.44
C LEU A 283 -9.52 -5.47 6.94
N SER A 284 -8.32 -4.96 7.17
CA SER A 284 -7.84 -3.69 6.64
C SER A 284 -6.32 -3.72 6.49
N LYS A 285 -5.76 -2.73 5.78
CA LYS A 285 -4.31 -2.44 5.81
C LYS A 285 -3.89 -1.62 7.04
N ASN A 286 -4.84 -1.00 7.73
CA ASN A 286 -4.59 -0.13 8.85
C ASN A 286 -4.95 -0.83 10.16
N LYS A 287 -4.07 -0.70 11.16
CA LYS A 287 -4.33 -1.19 12.53
C LYS A 287 -5.44 -0.36 13.18
N ALA A 288 -6.23 -1.01 14.04
CA ALA A 288 -7.14 -0.30 14.94
C ALA A 288 -6.34 0.36 16.08
N PRO A 289 -6.82 1.50 16.62
CA PRO A 289 -6.22 2.14 17.79
C PRO A 289 -6.56 1.38 19.07
N ILE A 290 -5.75 1.58 20.13
CA ILE A 290 -6.01 1.04 21.47
C ILE A 290 -7.28 1.70 22.04
N THR A 291 -8.23 0.88 22.53
CA THR A 291 -9.48 1.35 23.14
C THR A 291 -9.57 1.06 24.63
N GLY A 292 -8.72 0.18 25.17
CA GLY A 292 -8.73 -0.27 26.54
C GLY A 292 -9.64 -1.48 26.78
N ASN A 293 -10.49 -1.85 25.81
CA ASN A 293 -11.28 -3.09 25.81
C ASN A 293 -11.08 -3.82 24.48
N ASP A 294 -9.90 -4.40 24.30
CA ASP A 294 -9.43 -4.92 23.05
C ASP A 294 -9.19 -6.43 23.10
N LYS A 295 -9.20 -7.03 21.91
CA LYS A 295 -8.74 -8.40 21.63
C LYS A 295 -7.57 -8.35 20.67
N THR A 296 -6.70 -9.34 20.77
CA THR A 296 -5.65 -9.61 19.78
C THR A 296 -5.81 -11.02 19.23
N SER A 297 -5.91 -11.12 17.90
CA SER A 297 -5.87 -12.41 17.21
C SER A 297 -4.43 -12.75 16.85
N LEU A 298 -4.03 -13.96 17.22
CA LEU A 298 -2.69 -14.53 17.04
C LEU A 298 -2.75 -15.75 16.13
N MET A 299 -1.68 -15.94 15.39
CA MET A 299 -1.41 -17.19 14.67
C MET A 299 -0.03 -17.67 15.04
N PHE A 300 0.09 -18.90 15.56
CA PHE A 300 1.39 -19.46 15.94
C PHE A 300 1.52 -20.95 15.61
N THR A 301 2.76 -21.38 15.41
CA THR A 301 3.12 -22.78 15.19
C THR A 301 3.93 -23.28 16.38
N CYS A 302 3.53 -24.43 16.95
CA CYS A 302 4.27 -25.07 18.02
C CYS A 302 5.42 -25.92 17.48
N THR A 303 6.49 -26.07 18.27
CA THR A 303 7.50 -27.11 18.01
C THR A 303 6.90 -28.50 18.30
N ASP A 304 7.22 -29.47 17.44
CA ASP A 304 6.75 -30.86 17.63
C ASP A 304 7.50 -31.55 18.78
N ARG A 305 7.06 -31.28 20.00
CA ARG A 305 7.52 -31.92 21.24
C ARG A 305 6.39 -32.03 22.24
N PRO A 306 6.40 -33.07 23.12
CA PRO A 306 5.41 -33.20 24.19
C PRO A 306 5.34 -31.95 25.06
N GLY A 307 4.12 -31.44 25.30
CA GLY A 307 3.87 -30.28 26.16
C GLY A 307 4.03 -28.91 25.50
N SER A 308 4.43 -28.83 24.25
CA SER A 308 4.72 -27.56 23.55
C SER A 308 3.55 -26.56 23.60
N LEU A 309 2.33 -27.00 23.33
CA LEU A 309 1.13 -26.16 23.45
C LEU A 309 0.85 -25.78 24.92
N VAL A 310 1.09 -26.69 25.85
CA VAL A 310 0.86 -26.43 27.27
C VAL A 310 1.80 -25.33 27.77
N ASP A 311 3.06 -25.34 27.37
CA ASP A 311 4.04 -24.31 27.74
C ASP A 311 3.54 -22.92 27.31
N ILE A 312 3.00 -22.79 26.07
CA ILE A 312 2.42 -21.56 25.57
C ILE A 312 1.17 -21.13 26.36
N LEU A 313 0.26 -22.07 26.61
CA LEU A 313 -0.96 -21.78 27.39
C LEU A 313 -0.67 -21.39 28.84
N GLN A 314 0.42 -21.92 29.44
CA GLN A 314 0.87 -21.51 30.76
C GLN A 314 1.34 -20.07 30.83
N VAL A 315 1.92 -19.52 29.74
CA VAL A 315 2.28 -18.08 29.67
C VAL A 315 1.03 -17.22 29.81
N PHE A 316 -0.03 -17.53 29.06
CA PHE A 316 -1.29 -16.80 29.19
C PHE A 316 -1.91 -16.95 30.59
N LYS A 317 -1.95 -18.17 31.13
CA LYS A 317 -2.53 -18.45 32.44
C LYS A 317 -1.84 -17.67 33.56
N ARG A 318 -0.49 -17.69 33.64
CA ARG A 318 0.26 -17.01 34.70
C ARG A 318 0.18 -15.48 34.63
N ASN A 319 -0.12 -14.95 33.46
CA ASN A 319 -0.31 -13.52 33.22
C ASN A 319 -1.79 -13.10 33.31
N ASP A 320 -2.69 -13.99 33.69
CA ASP A 320 -4.14 -13.77 33.80
C ASP A 320 -4.80 -13.29 32.50
N ILE A 321 -4.32 -13.83 31.37
CA ILE A 321 -4.87 -13.52 30.05
C ILE A 321 -5.90 -14.58 29.66
N ASN A 322 -7.14 -14.13 29.42
CA ASN A 322 -8.19 -15.00 28.93
C ASN A 322 -8.07 -15.20 27.39
N LEU A 323 -8.20 -16.45 26.97
CA LEU A 323 -8.27 -16.85 25.56
C LEU A 323 -9.74 -17.09 25.21
N SER A 324 -10.28 -16.28 24.30
CA SER A 324 -11.70 -16.34 23.92
C SER A 324 -11.98 -17.23 22.71
N HIS A 325 -10.96 -17.63 21.98
CA HIS A 325 -11.03 -18.52 20.82
C HIS A 325 -9.74 -19.29 20.65
N ILE A 326 -9.83 -20.57 20.27
CA ILE A 326 -8.69 -21.39 19.86
C ILE A 326 -9.13 -22.36 18.77
N GLU A 327 -8.44 -22.33 17.65
CA GLU A 327 -8.68 -23.21 16.51
C GLU A 327 -7.34 -23.73 15.96
N LYS A 328 -7.30 -24.98 15.46
CA LYS A 328 -6.09 -25.57 14.92
C LYS A 328 -6.22 -25.93 13.46
N ARG A 329 -5.15 -25.71 12.69
CA ARG A 329 -5.04 -26.10 11.29
C ARG A 329 -3.75 -26.85 11.03
N PRO A 330 -3.71 -27.84 10.13
CA PRO A 330 -2.45 -28.39 9.63
C PRO A 330 -1.58 -27.28 9.05
N SER A 331 -0.29 -27.25 9.39
CA SER A 331 0.65 -26.33 8.76
C SER A 331 0.85 -26.70 7.28
N ARG A 332 0.99 -25.70 6.40
CA ARG A 332 1.36 -25.93 4.99
C ARG A 332 2.86 -26.19 4.79
N GLU A 333 3.68 -25.98 5.82
CA GLU A 333 5.09 -26.38 5.80
C GLU A 333 5.20 -27.91 5.90
N ILE A 334 6.19 -28.49 5.23
CA ILE A 334 6.41 -29.93 5.19
C ILE A 334 6.72 -30.43 6.61
N GLY A 335 5.78 -31.15 7.22
CA GLY A 335 5.92 -31.71 8.57
C GLY A 335 4.58 -31.98 9.25
N THR A 336 4.62 -32.48 10.47
CA THR A 336 3.45 -32.76 11.34
C THR A 336 3.01 -31.55 12.17
N ASP A 337 3.51 -30.36 11.89
CA ASP A 337 3.26 -29.14 12.66
C ASP A 337 1.81 -28.66 12.51
N TYR A 338 1.28 -28.10 13.58
CA TYR A 338 -0.03 -27.46 13.58
C TYR A 338 0.11 -25.97 13.79
N THR A 339 -0.68 -25.19 13.02
CA THR A 339 -0.88 -23.76 13.22
C THR A 339 -2.11 -23.55 14.09
N PHE A 340 -1.97 -22.76 15.14
CA PHE A 340 -3.04 -22.39 16.05
C PHE A 340 -3.46 -20.95 15.82
N PHE A 341 -4.76 -20.71 15.75
CA PHE A 341 -5.38 -19.39 15.73
C PHE A 341 -6.00 -19.16 17.10
N VAL A 342 -5.63 -18.07 17.75
CA VAL A 342 -6.04 -17.78 19.14
C VAL A 342 -6.41 -16.32 19.27
N ASP A 343 -7.53 -16.05 19.94
CA ASP A 343 -7.89 -14.69 20.36
C ASP A 343 -7.63 -14.54 21.87
N MET A 344 -6.83 -13.55 22.22
CA MET A 344 -6.55 -13.15 23.60
C MET A 344 -7.12 -11.77 23.92
N LEU A 345 -7.46 -11.50 25.18
CA LEU A 345 -7.80 -10.16 25.63
C LEU A 345 -6.54 -9.29 25.76
N GLY A 346 -6.66 -8.02 25.39
CA GLY A 346 -5.60 -7.01 25.38
C GLY A 346 -5.17 -6.60 23.98
N HIS A 347 -4.51 -5.44 23.85
CA HIS A 347 -4.01 -4.89 22.60
C HIS A 347 -2.50 -5.16 22.47
N ALA A 348 -2.03 -5.64 21.32
CA ALA A 348 -0.63 -6.03 21.11
C ALA A 348 0.37 -4.87 21.25
N ASP A 349 -0.05 -3.63 20.99
CA ASP A 349 0.78 -2.44 21.15
C ASP A 349 0.70 -1.84 22.59
N ASP A 350 -0.06 -2.45 23.52
CA ASP A 350 0.00 -2.14 24.94
C ASP A 350 1.24 -2.77 25.59
N GLY A 351 1.95 -1.99 26.43
CA GLY A 351 3.25 -2.40 26.97
C GLY A 351 3.24 -3.75 27.68
N LYS A 352 2.25 -3.99 28.54
CA LYS A 352 2.10 -5.27 29.27
C LYS A 352 1.81 -6.44 28.32
N THR A 353 0.92 -6.23 27.35
CA THR A 353 0.56 -7.25 26.37
C THR A 353 1.75 -7.56 25.44
N ALA A 354 2.53 -6.54 25.05
CA ALA A 354 3.73 -6.72 24.23
C ALA A 354 4.80 -7.57 24.94
N GLU A 355 5.01 -7.39 26.25
CA GLU A 355 5.93 -8.22 27.06
C GLU A 355 5.47 -9.69 27.08
N ILE A 356 4.18 -9.93 27.31
CA ILE A 356 3.59 -11.28 27.33
C ILE A 356 3.74 -11.96 25.96
N LEU A 357 3.50 -11.23 24.87
CA LEU A 357 3.71 -11.74 23.51
C LEU A 357 5.19 -12.06 23.23
N GLY A 358 6.13 -11.33 23.84
CA GLY A 358 7.55 -11.64 23.83
C GLY A 358 7.86 -12.99 24.48
N GLU A 359 7.25 -13.30 25.64
CA GLU A 359 7.38 -14.59 26.31
C GLU A 359 6.74 -15.73 25.48
N VAL A 360 5.53 -15.51 24.95
CA VAL A 360 4.85 -16.50 24.08
C VAL A 360 5.73 -16.84 22.88
N ARG A 361 6.36 -15.82 22.26
CA ARG A 361 7.24 -16.01 21.10
C ARG A 361 8.42 -16.92 21.40
N ALA A 362 8.96 -16.90 22.62
CA ALA A 362 10.07 -17.76 23.02
C ALA A 362 9.69 -19.26 23.04
N HIS A 363 8.41 -19.59 23.15
CA HIS A 363 7.89 -20.97 23.17
C HIS A 363 7.32 -21.42 21.82
N CYS A 364 7.22 -20.52 20.82
CA CYS A 364 6.69 -20.82 19.50
C CYS A 364 7.81 -21.03 18.47
N LYS A 365 7.55 -21.85 17.44
CA LYS A 365 8.36 -21.89 16.23
C LYS A 365 8.20 -20.58 15.47
N ASN A 366 6.94 -20.15 15.26
CA ASN A 366 6.58 -18.87 14.66
C ASN A 366 5.39 -18.28 15.44
N LEU A 367 5.36 -16.95 15.60
CA LEU A 367 4.24 -16.20 16.18
C LEU A 367 3.97 -14.96 15.34
N PHE A 368 2.73 -14.82 14.85
CA PHE A 368 2.24 -13.69 14.09
C PHE A 368 1.05 -13.06 14.80
N VAL A 369 1.05 -11.73 14.92
CA VAL A 369 -0.10 -10.94 15.37
C VAL A 369 -0.92 -10.60 14.13
N LEU A 370 -2.11 -11.20 14.02
CA LEU A 370 -3.03 -10.96 12.89
C LEU A 370 -3.74 -9.61 13.01
N GLY A 371 -3.89 -9.09 14.23
CA GLY A 371 -4.44 -7.78 14.51
C GLY A 371 -4.96 -7.65 15.94
N SER A 372 -5.04 -6.42 16.42
CA SER A 372 -5.70 -6.06 17.67
C SER A 372 -6.87 -5.12 17.35
N PHE A 373 -8.01 -5.32 18.00
CA PHE A 373 -9.26 -4.63 17.69
C PHE A 373 -10.18 -4.59 18.90
N PRO A 374 -11.13 -3.62 18.96
CA PRO A 374 -12.10 -3.53 20.03
C PRO A 374 -12.93 -4.79 20.18
N VAL A 375 -13.21 -5.20 21.42
CA VAL A 375 -14.21 -6.24 21.70
C VAL A 375 -15.55 -5.80 21.13
N PHE A 376 -16.25 -6.70 20.42
CA PHE A 376 -17.52 -6.38 19.79
C PHE A 376 -18.56 -5.93 20.82
N GLU A 377 -19.10 -4.73 20.60
CA GLU A 377 -20.27 -4.20 21.25
C GLU A 377 -21.21 -3.64 20.18
N GLU A 378 -22.54 -3.83 20.31
CA GLU A 378 -23.51 -3.35 19.28
C GLU A 378 -23.43 -1.84 19.01
N LYS A 379 -22.96 -1.07 19.98
CA LYS A 379 -22.76 0.39 19.86
C LYS A 379 -21.50 0.76 19.03
N ASN A 380 -20.57 -0.16 18.83
CA ASN A 380 -19.30 0.05 18.11
C ASN A 380 -19.47 -0.11 16.58
N ARG A 381 -20.50 0.50 15.99
CA ARG A 381 -20.67 0.56 14.54
C ARG A 381 -19.67 1.56 13.95
N TYR A 382 -19.25 1.30 12.71
CA TYR A 382 -18.40 2.23 11.98
C TYR A 382 -19.03 3.63 11.97
N GLN A 383 -18.32 4.59 12.49
CA GLN A 383 -18.67 6.00 12.40
C GLN A 383 -17.68 6.64 11.43
N PRO A 384 -18.15 7.23 10.31
CA PRO A 384 -17.28 8.06 9.49
C PRO A 384 -16.75 9.21 10.34
N PRO A 385 -15.51 9.68 10.13
CA PRO A 385 -14.96 10.81 10.88
C PRO A 385 -15.94 11.98 10.88
N VAL A 386 -16.34 12.44 12.07
CA VAL A 386 -17.25 13.57 12.23
C VAL A 386 -16.43 14.84 12.19
N THR A 387 -16.80 15.78 11.34
CA THR A 387 -16.25 17.13 11.32
C THR A 387 -17.30 18.12 11.79
N SER A 388 -16.86 19.15 12.52
CA SER A 388 -17.72 20.05 13.29
C SER A 388 -18.32 21.23 12.50
N GLU A 389 -17.93 21.40 11.22
CA GLU A 389 -18.45 22.52 10.41
C GLU A 389 -19.51 21.99 9.43
N GLN A 390 -20.72 22.54 9.51
CA GLN A 390 -21.80 22.24 8.57
C GLN A 390 -21.81 23.32 7.50
N PHE A 391 -21.36 22.99 6.31
CA PHE A 391 -21.47 23.85 5.12
C PHE A 391 -22.80 23.58 4.43
N GLU A 392 -23.43 24.65 3.92
CA GLU A 392 -24.73 24.58 3.24
C GLU A 392 -24.55 24.45 1.72
N THR A 393 -23.51 25.06 1.14
CA THR A 393 -23.27 25.07 -0.30
C THR A 393 -21.86 24.58 -0.68
N ILE A 394 -21.71 24.11 -1.93
CA ILE A 394 -20.43 23.72 -2.52
C ILE A 394 -19.53 24.94 -2.67
N GLU A 395 -20.10 26.05 -3.10
CA GLU A 395 -19.41 27.31 -3.37
C GLU A 395 -18.74 27.90 -2.12
N GLU A 396 -19.33 27.71 -0.93
CA GLU A 396 -18.71 28.12 0.34
C GLU A 396 -17.41 27.35 0.61
N ILE A 397 -17.42 26.04 0.39
CA ILE A 397 -16.23 25.20 0.62
C ILE A 397 -15.17 25.48 -0.45
N GLU A 398 -15.56 25.68 -1.71
CA GLU A 398 -14.65 26.02 -2.81
C GLU A 398 -13.96 27.35 -2.55
N SER A 399 -14.68 28.37 -2.08
CA SER A 399 -14.09 29.67 -1.71
C SER A 399 -13.07 29.54 -0.59
N LEU A 400 -13.35 28.71 0.43
CA LEU A 400 -12.40 28.45 1.52
C LEU A 400 -11.17 27.64 1.05
N ILE A 401 -11.33 26.74 0.09
CA ILE A 401 -10.21 26.03 -0.54
C ILE A 401 -9.32 27.01 -1.30
N ASP A 402 -9.92 27.92 -2.10
CA ASP A 402 -9.20 28.95 -2.85
C ASP A 402 -8.39 29.87 -1.91
N ASP A 403 -8.96 30.28 -0.76
CA ASP A 403 -8.28 31.07 0.25
C ASP A 403 -7.07 30.33 0.86
N VAL A 404 -7.25 29.05 1.18
CA VAL A 404 -6.18 28.22 1.73
C VAL A 404 -5.11 27.96 0.68
N ASP A 405 -5.49 27.75 -0.58
CA ASP A 405 -4.54 27.57 -1.69
C ASP A 405 -3.69 28.84 -1.89
N GLN A 406 -4.29 30.03 -1.83
CA GLN A 406 -3.58 31.31 -1.88
C GLN A 406 -2.58 31.45 -0.70
N GLN A 407 -3.02 31.09 0.52
CA GLN A 407 -2.15 31.07 1.69
C GLN A 407 -0.97 30.11 1.49
N MET A 408 -1.22 28.92 0.96
CA MET A 408 -0.20 27.92 0.71
C MET A 408 0.82 28.38 -0.32
N VAL A 409 0.40 28.99 -1.44
CA VAL A 409 1.30 29.58 -2.44
C VAL A 409 2.20 30.64 -1.80
N GLY A 410 1.65 31.51 -0.92
CA GLY A 410 2.41 32.49 -0.17
C GLY A 410 3.51 31.85 0.72
N LEU A 411 3.12 30.83 1.50
CA LEU A 411 4.06 30.10 2.38
C LEU A 411 5.15 29.34 1.59
N ILE A 412 4.79 28.74 0.47
CA ILE A 412 5.74 28.04 -0.43
C ILE A 412 6.79 29.04 -0.95
N ASN A 413 6.34 30.21 -1.38
CA ASN A 413 7.25 31.27 -1.86
C ASN A 413 8.09 31.90 -0.74
N GLU A 414 7.55 32.11 0.46
CA GLU A 414 8.31 32.55 1.63
C GLU A 414 9.41 31.55 1.97
N ARG A 415 9.08 30.26 1.98
CA ARG A 415 10.05 29.19 2.15
C ARG A 415 11.13 29.21 1.06
N ALA A 416 10.73 29.37 -0.20
CA ALA A 416 11.63 29.42 -1.34
C ALA A 416 12.60 30.61 -1.23
N GLN A 417 12.14 31.76 -0.76
CA GLN A 417 13.00 32.93 -0.52
C GLN A 417 14.09 32.64 0.52
N LEU A 418 13.73 31.98 1.64
CA LEU A 418 14.71 31.56 2.64
C LEU A 418 15.72 30.54 2.08
N VAL A 419 15.27 29.66 1.20
CA VAL A 419 16.11 28.68 0.50
C VAL A 419 17.10 29.37 -0.44
N VAL A 420 16.71 30.43 -1.15
CA VAL A 420 17.63 31.25 -1.98
C VAL A 420 18.77 31.80 -1.10
N GLU A 421 18.45 32.36 0.07
CA GLU A 421 19.44 32.88 1.02
C GLU A 421 20.38 31.76 1.52
N VAL A 422 19.85 30.58 1.82
CA VAL A 422 20.66 29.38 2.19
C VAL A 422 21.56 28.95 1.02
N GLY A 423 21.06 28.95 -0.21
CA GLY A 423 21.80 28.58 -1.42
C GLY A 423 22.99 29.52 -1.67
N GLU A 424 22.83 30.83 -1.43
CA GLU A 424 23.93 31.79 -1.51
C GLU A 424 25.02 31.50 -0.47
N PHE A 425 24.64 31.10 0.74
CA PHE A 425 25.57 30.73 1.78
C PHE A 425 26.35 29.45 1.45
N LYS A 426 25.63 28.40 0.96
CA LYS A 426 26.25 27.11 0.55
C LYS A 426 27.25 27.29 -0.59
N ARG A 427 26.92 28.11 -1.60
CA ARG A 427 27.82 28.41 -2.74
C ARG A 427 29.14 29.06 -2.30
N LYS A 428 29.10 29.86 -1.25
CA LYS A 428 30.33 30.49 -0.67
C LYS A 428 31.18 29.51 0.14
N SER A 429 30.59 28.41 0.61
CA SER A 429 31.22 27.47 1.57
C SER A 429 31.49 26.09 0.97
N ASP A 430 31.23 25.87 -0.35
CA ASP A 430 31.39 24.60 -1.10
C ASP A 430 30.67 23.40 -0.45
N VAL A 431 29.51 23.64 0.16
CA VAL A 431 28.69 22.61 0.82
C VAL A 431 27.74 21.99 -0.19
N PRO A 432 27.57 20.64 -0.23
CA PRO A 432 26.64 19.96 -1.13
C PRO A 432 25.21 20.49 -0.98
N ILE A 433 24.52 20.66 -2.10
CA ILE A 433 23.13 21.15 -2.14
C ILE A 433 22.20 20.09 -1.60
N TYR A 434 22.28 18.88 -2.14
CA TYR A 434 21.54 17.73 -1.66
C TYR A 434 22.31 17.01 -0.55
N ALA A 435 21.67 16.81 0.61
CA ALA A 435 22.23 16.12 1.76
C ALA A 435 21.20 15.13 2.34
N PRO A 436 21.35 13.82 2.11
CA PRO A 436 20.36 12.79 2.49
C PRO A 436 20.02 12.80 3.98
N HIS A 437 20.99 13.03 4.86
CA HIS A 437 20.77 13.10 6.32
C HIS A 437 19.85 14.27 6.71
N ARG A 438 19.96 15.42 6.03
CA ARG A 438 19.10 16.60 6.26
C ARG A 438 17.70 16.39 5.74
N GLU A 439 17.57 15.79 4.54
CA GLU A 439 16.27 15.40 3.98
C GLU A 439 15.54 14.48 4.95
N ALA A 440 16.20 13.44 5.45
CA ALA A 440 15.62 12.52 6.42
C ALA A 440 15.16 13.23 7.71
N ALA A 441 15.94 14.21 8.20
CA ALA A 441 15.56 15.00 9.37
C ALA A 441 14.31 15.87 9.12
N VAL A 442 14.24 16.56 7.97
CA VAL A 442 13.07 17.36 7.59
C VAL A 442 11.84 16.48 7.49
N LEU A 443 11.90 15.36 6.76
CA LEU A 443 10.76 14.45 6.61
C LEU A 443 10.28 13.86 7.95
N THR A 444 11.19 13.52 8.84
CA THR A 444 10.85 13.07 10.19
C THR A 444 10.12 14.15 10.97
N LYS A 445 10.59 15.39 10.90
CA LYS A 445 9.93 16.53 11.56
C LYS A 445 8.53 16.78 11.02
N ILE A 446 8.37 16.79 9.68
CA ILE A 446 7.08 17.00 9.02
C ILE A 446 6.09 15.91 9.40
N LYS A 447 6.53 14.66 9.47
CA LYS A 447 5.72 13.54 9.95
C LYS A 447 5.20 13.77 11.37
N ASN A 448 6.03 14.28 12.26
CA ASN A 448 5.64 14.57 13.66
C ASN A 448 4.70 15.78 13.78
N LEU A 449 4.73 16.71 12.82
CA LEU A 449 3.83 17.86 12.75
C LEU A 449 2.46 17.52 12.17
N ASN A 450 2.31 16.38 11.52
CA ASN A 450 1.07 15.99 10.84
C ASN A 450 0.00 15.55 11.83
N ALA A 451 -0.95 16.41 12.09
CA ALA A 451 -2.14 16.13 12.89
C ALA A 451 -3.44 16.06 12.04
N GLY A 452 -3.32 16.11 10.71
CA GLY A 452 -4.47 16.18 9.80
C GLY A 452 -4.82 14.84 9.14
N PRO A 453 -5.80 14.84 8.22
CA PRO A 453 -6.35 13.64 7.61
C PRO A 453 -5.42 12.99 6.59
N LEU A 454 -4.42 13.71 6.05
CA LEU A 454 -3.47 13.15 5.08
C LEU A 454 -2.59 12.09 5.72
N LYS A 455 -2.41 10.98 5.02
CA LYS A 455 -1.43 9.97 5.43
C LYS A 455 -0.02 10.57 5.42
N HIS A 456 0.83 10.17 6.37
CA HIS A 456 2.22 10.61 6.44
C HIS A 456 2.97 10.45 5.10
N ARG A 457 2.69 9.35 4.35
CA ARG A 457 3.29 9.09 3.04
C ARG A 457 2.96 10.18 2.02
N THR A 458 1.72 10.63 1.96
CA THR A 458 1.29 11.71 1.04
C THR A 458 1.98 13.03 1.38
N LEU A 459 2.02 13.37 2.67
CA LEU A 459 2.71 14.58 3.12
C LEU A 459 4.21 14.55 2.82
N GLU A 460 4.84 13.39 2.95
CA GLU A 460 6.24 13.21 2.54
C GLU A 460 6.44 13.42 1.02
N MET A 461 5.50 12.98 0.17
CA MET A 461 5.58 13.20 -1.28
C MET A 461 5.46 14.70 -1.62
N ILE A 462 4.53 15.40 -0.99
CA ILE A 462 4.36 16.85 -1.12
C ILE A 462 5.67 17.57 -0.76
N TYR A 463 6.28 17.20 0.38
CA TYR A 463 7.53 17.82 0.83
C TYR A 463 8.73 17.46 -0.05
N ARG A 464 8.75 16.32 -0.72
CA ARG A 464 9.77 15.99 -1.72
C ARG A 464 9.69 16.88 -2.94
N GLU A 465 8.49 17.12 -3.46
CA GLU A 465 8.30 18.07 -4.56
C GLU A 465 8.70 19.50 -4.12
N LEU A 466 8.39 19.89 -2.88
CA LEU A 466 8.80 21.18 -2.32
C LEU A 466 10.34 21.29 -2.23
N MET A 467 11.03 20.25 -1.77
CA MET A 467 12.49 20.20 -1.72
C MET A 467 13.10 20.14 -3.12
N SER A 468 12.48 19.41 -4.05
CA SER A 468 12.88 19.38 -5.46
C SER A 468 12.87 20.78 -6.08
N GLY A 469 11.77 21.53 -5.87
CA GLY A 469 11.70 22.93 -6.26
C GLY A 469 12.79 23.79 -5.64
N SER A 470 13.15 23.52 -4.39
CA SER A 470 14.25 24.18 -3.70
C SER A 470 15.61 23.90 -4.36
N PHE A 471 15.88 22.66 -4.78
CA PHE A 471 17.10 22.31 -5.52
C PHE A 471 17.19 23.04 -6.85
N ALA A 472 16.07 23.14 -7.57
CA ALA A 472 16.02 23.87 -8.84
C ALA A 472 16.39 25.35 -8.68
N ILE A 473 16.08 25.98 -7.54
CA ILE A 473 16.40 27.36 -7.21
C ILE A 473 17.86 27.50 -6.76
N GLU A 474 18.36 26.60 -5.90
CA GLU A 474 19.72 26.64 -5.37
C GLU A 474 20.77 26.39 -6.49
N LYS A 475 20.61 25.32 -7.23
CA LYS A 475 21.37 24.90 -8.42
C LYS A 475 20.59 23.75 -9.10
N PRO A 476 20.23 23.84 -10.37
CA PRO A 476 19.61 22.76 -11.09
C PRO A 476 20.45 21.48 -10.99
N LEU A 477 19.90 20.45 -10.33
CA LEU A 477 20.52 19.13 -10.23
C LEU A 477 20.24 18.32 -11.49
N LYS A 478 21.23 17.54 -11.93
CA LYS A 478 21.10 16.61 -13.05
C LYS A 478 21.35 15.18 -12.59
N ILE A 479 20.42 14.29 -12.83
CA ILE A 479 20.41 12.91 -12.33
C ILE A 479 20.47 11.95 -13.51
N ALA A 480 21.51 11.12 -13.60
CA ALA A 480 21.55 10.03 -14.58
C ALA A 480 20.80 8.80 -14.03
N PHE A 481 20.12 8.07 -14.89
CA PHE A 481 19.41 6.84 -14.53
C PHE A 481 19.44 5.82 -15.69
N LEU A 482 19.25 4.53 -15.36
CA LEU A 482 19.25 3.44 -16.35
C LEU A 482 17.93 3.39 -17.12
N GLY A 483 17.99 3.34 -18.44
CA GLY A 483 16.88 3.07 -19.36
C GLY A 483 16.22 4.32 -19.92
N PRO A 484 15.22 4.12 -20.78
CA PRO A 484 14.43 5.24 -21.30
C PRO A 484 13.53 5.85 -20.22
N ASP A 485 12.98 7.03 -20.53
CA ASP A 485 12.00 7.70 -19.68
C ASP A 485 10.80 6.77 -19.40
N GLY A 486 10.29 6.81 -18.17
CA GLY A 486 9.15 5.98 -17.75
C GLY A 486 9.52 4.59 -17.21
N GLU A 487 10.77 4.13 -17.30
CA GLU A 487 11.21 2.90 -16.65
C GLU A 487 11.28 3.04 -15.12
N PHE A 488 11.37 1.91 -14.39
CA PHE A 488 11.39 1.91 -12.92
C PHE A 488 12.59 2.64 -12.31
N SER A 489 13.72 2.69 -13.01
CA SER A 489 14.86 3.51 -12.59
C SER A 489 14.53 5.01 -12.65
N HIS A 490 13.82 5.45 -13.71
CA HIS A 490 13.31 6.82 -13.80
C HIS A 490 12.27 7.10 -12.72
N LEU A 491 11.30 6.19 -12.52
CA LEU A 491 10.30 6.32 -11.47
C LEU A 491 10.95 6.43 -10.08
N ALA A 492 11.98 5.63 -9.79
CA ALA A 492 12.73 5.71 -8.54
C ALA A 492 13.42 7.07 -8.37
N ALA A 493 14.02 7.58 -9.45
CA ALA A 493 14.69 8.88 -9.45
C ALA A 493 13.69 10.03 -9.22
N VAL A 494 12.57 10.04 -9.94
CA VAL A 494 11.50 11.05 -9.77
C VAL A 494 10.90 10.98 -8.37
N ARG A 495 10.59 9.79 -7.85
CA ARG A 495 10.03 9.65 -6.50
C ARG A 495 11.01 10.03 -5.39
N HIS A 496 12.30 9.95 -5.64
CA HIS A 496 13.34 10.31 -4.66
C HIS A 496 13.71 11.79 -4.72
N PHE A 497 14.03 12.31 -5.91
CA PHE A 497 14.51 13.68 -6.11
C PHE A 497 13.39 14.69 -6.41
N GLY A 498 12.16 14.22 -6.68
CA GLY A 498 11.03 15.01 -7.15
C GLY A 498 11.13 15.36 -8.64
N SER A 499 10.11 16.07 -9.15
CA SER A 499 9.95 16.33 -10.58
C SER A 499 10.68 17.57 -11.12
N SER A 500 11.25 18.41 -10.25
CA SER A 500 11.85 19.71 -10.62
C SER A 500 13.34 19.64 -10.94
N VAL A 501 13.95 18.45 -10.88
CA VAL A 501 15.35 18.21 -11.27
C VAL A 501 15.43 17.73 -12.73
N SER A 502 16.60 17.83 -13.35
CA SER A 502 16.82 17.32 -14.70
C SER A 502 17.22 15.86 -14.69
N PHE A 503 16.61 15.06 -15.54
CA PHE A 503 16.87 13.63 -15.65
C PHE A 503 17.59 13.32 -16.97
N ALA A 504 18.63 12.46 -16.91
CA ALA A 504 19.44 12.06 -18.05
C ALA A 504 19.37 10.53 -18.23
N PRO A 505 18.64 10.02 -19.24
CA PRO A 505 18.57 8.58 -19.47
C PRO A 505 19.90 8.04 -20.02
N ALA A 506 20.35 6.92 -19.47
CA ALA A 506 21.53 6.18 -19.92
C ALA A 506 21.12 4.77 -20.41
N ARG A 507 21.69 4.31 -21.52
CA ARG A 507 21.37 3.00 -22.08
C ARG A 507 21.92 1.83 -21.27
N GLU A 508 23.03 2.05 -20.56
CA GLU A 508 23.76 1.04 -19.80
C GLU A 508 24.10 1.57 -18.41
N ILE A 509 24.19 0.68 -17.43
CA ILE A 509 24.59 1.03 -16.05
C ILE A 509 25.98 1.68 -16.05
N ARG A 510 26.92 1.15 -16.83
CA ARG A 510 28.27 1.68 -16.93
C ARG A 510 28.29 3.16 -17.32
N THR A 511 27.44 3.58 -18.25
CA THR A 511 27.31 4.98 -18.68
C THR A 511 26.91 5.89 -17.53
N VAL A 512 26.03 5.41 -16.62
CA VAL A 512 25.67 6.20 -15.41
C VAL A 512 26.89 6.45 -14.54
N PHE A 513 27.74 5.43 -14.31
CA PHE A 513 28.99 5.59 -13.55
C PHE A 513 29.95 6.57 -14.21
N GLU A 514 30.12 6.45 -15.52
CA GLU A 514 31.04 7.32 -16.31
C GLU A 514 30.57 8.79 -16.29
N GLN A 515 29.28 9.05 -16.46
CA GLN A 515 28.74 10.40 -16.39
C GLN A 515 28.91 11.07 -15.01
N VAL A 516 28.73 10.31 -13.92
CA VAL A 516 28.97 10.82 -12.57
C VAL A 516 30.48 11.05 -12.36
N ALA A 517 31.34 10.13 -12.77
CA ALA A 517 32.80 10.26 -12.66
C ALA A 517 33.31 11.46 -13.46
N ALA A 518 32.77 11.72 -14.65
CA ALA A 518 33.09 12.87 -15.48
C ALA A 518 32.47 14.20 -14.99
N ALA A 519 31.62 14.18 -13.94
CA ALA A 519 30.83 15.31 -13.44
C ALA A 519 29.90 15.94 -14.50
N GLU A 520 29.45 15.14 -15.48
CA GLU A 520 28.42 15.53 -16.44
C GLU A 520 27.03 15.58 -15.82
N VAL A 521 26.85 14.82 -14.73
CA VAL A 521 25.67 14.80 -13.87
C VAL A 521 26.10 14.88 -12.40
N ASP A 522 25.22 15.39 -11.54
CA ASP A 522 25.50 15.52 -10.12
C ASP A 522 25.36 14.18 -9.37
N TYR A 523 24.40 13.37 -9.78
CA TYR A 523 24.10 12.06 -9.18
C TYR A 523 23.76 11.02 -10.25
N GLY A 524 23.99 9.74 -9.93
CA GLY A 524 23.57 8.61 -10.74
C GLY A 524 22.69 7.64 -9.93
N MET A 525 21.63 7.12 -10.52
CA MET A 525 20.77 6.11 -9.91
C MET A 525 20.90 4.80 -10.65
N VAL A 526 21.34 3.74 -9.96
CA VAL A 526 21.55 2.41 -10.52
C VAL A 526 20.89 1.34 -9.67
N PRO A 527 20.26 0.32 -10.27
CA PRO A 527 19.72 -0.83 -9.53
C PRO A 527 20.87 -1.71 -9.02
N ILE A 528 20.78 -2.21 -7.77
CA ILE A 528 21.77 -3.11 -7.18
C ILE A 528 21.19 -4.51 -6.92
N GLU A 529 19.91 -4.58 -6.57
CA GLU A 529 19.26 -5.81 -6.17
C GLU A 529 17.77 -5.76 -6.47
N ASN A 530 17.21 -6.88 -6.91
CA ASN A 530 15.77 -7.05 -7.06
C ASN A 530 15.31 -8.30 -6.30
N SER A 531 14.24 -8.21 -5.54
CA SER A 531 13.76 -9.30 -4.68
C SER A 531 13.33 -10.56 -5.42
N SER A 532 13.05 -10.47 -6.73
CA SER A 532 12.61 -11.61 -7.55
C SER A 532 13.75 -12.20 -8.40
N VAL A 533 14.75 -11.40 -8.78
CA VAL A 533 15.82 -11.77 -9.72
C VAL A 533 17.18 -11.87 -9.02
N GLY A 534 17.35 -11.20 -7.87
CA GLY A 534 18.61 -11.15 -7.12
C GLY A 534 19.47 -9.93 -7.47
N GLY A 535 20.81 -10.06 -7.26
CA GLY A 535 21.77 -8.99 -7.48
C GLY A 535 21.93 -8.60 -8.95
N VAL A 536 22.15 -7.31 -9.20
CA VAL A 536 22.37 -6.75 -10.54
C VAL A 536 23.89 -6.79 -10.83
N ASN A 537 24.30 -7.83 -11.54
CA ASN A 537 25.71 -8.12 -11.83
C ASN A 537 26.44 -6.96 -12.50
N GLU A 538 25.79 -6.26 -13.43
CA GLU A 538 26.37 -5.12 -14.17
C GLU A 538 26.75 -3.96 -13.23
N THR A 539 25.97 -3.70 -12.19
CA THR A 539 26.28 -2.67 -11.18
C THR A 539 27.50 -3.07 -10.35
N LEU A 540 27.58 -4.34 -9.95
CA LEU A 540 28.72 -4.85 -9.19
C LEU A 540 30.01 -4.82 -10.04
N ASP A 541 29.90 -5.19 -11.32
CA ASP A 541 31.02 -5.13 -12.27
C ASP A 541 31.49 -3.68 -12.51
N ALA A 542 30.55 -2.74 -12.62
CA ALA A 542 30.89 -1.31 -12.75
C ALA A 542 31.62 -0.76 -11.53
N PHE A 543 31.27 -1.20 -10.31
CA PHE A 543 32.04 -0.84 -9.11
C PHE A 543 33.47 -1.38 -9.12
N ILE A 544 33.70 -2.60 -9.62
CA ILE A 544 35.05 -3.17 -9.75
C ILE A 544 35.92 -2.27 -10.64
N ASP A 545 35.34 -1.81 -11.76
CA ASP A 545 36.09 -1.07 -12.79
C ASP A 545 36.21 0.45 -12.48
N LEU A 546 35.22 1.07 -11.88
CA LEU A 546 35.04 2.54 -11.88
C LEU A 546 34.86 3.17 -10.48
N HIS A 547 35.20 2.46 -9.39
CA HIS A 547 34.95 2.95 -8.02
C HIS A 547 35.84 4.10 -7.56
N ALA A 548 36.98 4.37 -8.25
CA ALA A 548 38.05 5.22 -7.71
C ALA A 548 37.60 6.65 -7.34
N ASP A 549 36.73 7.26 -8.17
CA ASP A 549 36.27 8.65 -8.02
C ASP A 549 34.80 8.75 -7.62
N LEU A 550 34.18 7.64 -7.19
CA LEU A 550 32.77 7.54 -6.90
C LEU A 550 32.51 7.06 -5.47
N SER A 551 31.41 7.52 -4.90
CA SER A 551 30.88 7.07 -3.61
C SER A 551 29.42 6.73 -3.71
N ILE A 552 29.00 5.68 -3.02
CA ILE A 552 27.58 5.46 -2.75
C ILE A 552 27.13 6.54 -1.77
N TYR A 553 26.20 7.37 -2.21
CA TYR A 553 25.70 8.54 -1.52
C TYR A 553 24.36 8.28 -0.83
N GLY A 554 23.62 7.28 -1.27
CA GLY A 554 22.33 6.90 -0.71
C GLY A 554 21.81 5.59 -1.27
N GLU A 555 20.71 5.11 -0.68
CA GLU A 555 19.93 3.99 -1.20
C GLU A 555 18.46 4.32 -1.30
N VAL A 556 17.79 3.75 -2.30
CA VAL A 556 16.36 3.87 -2.55
C VAL A 556 15.76 2.47 -2.71
N ARG A 557 14.62 2.22 -2.08
CA ARG A 557 13.85 0.99 -2.26
C ARG A 557 12.54 1.34 -2.92
N LEU A 558 12.32 0.79 -4.12
CA LEU A 558 11.10 0.97 -4.89
C LEU A 558 10.31 -0.33 -4.93
N GLN A 559 9.04 -0.28 -4.55
CA GLN A 559 8.11 -1.34 -4.88
C GLN A 559 7.71 -1.16 -6.34
N SER A 560 8.23 -2.07 -7.20
CA SER A 560 7.94 -2.04 -8.64
C SER A 560 6.53 -2.55 -8.88
N GLN A 561 5.56 -1.64 -8.90
CA GLN A 561 4.16 -1.94 -9.20
C GLN A 561 3.89 -1.66 -10.66
N PHE A 562 3.43 -2.68 -11.35
CA PHE A 562 3.00 -2.54 -12.73
C PHE A 562 1.52 -2.19 -12.82
N CYS A 563 1.16 -1.49 -13.87
CA CYS A 563 -0.21 -1.13 -14.20
C CYS A 563 -0.56 -1.62 -15.59
N LEU A 564 -1.81 -2.00 -15.81
CA LEU A 564 -2.34 -2.09 -17.16
C LEU A 564 -2.80 -0.69 -17.58
N LEU A 565 -2.18 -0.14 -18.61
CA LEU A 565 -2.31 1.24 -19.09
C LEU A 565 -3.05 1.24 -20.43
N ALA A 566 -4.13 1.99 -20.54
CA ALA A 566 -4.88 2.16 -21.79
C ALA A 566 -5.74 3.44 -21.76
N ASN A 567 -6.38 3.74 -22.90
CA ASN A 567 -7.36 4.83 -23.03
C ASN A 567 -8.75 4.30 -23.50
N CYS A 568 -8.98 2.99 -23.39
CA CYS A 568 -10.26 2.32 -23.66
C CYS A 568 -10.84 1.74 -22.36
N LYS A 569 -12.05 1.20 -22.42
CA LYS A 569 -12.64 0.49 -21.29
C LYS A 569 -11.99 -0.89 -21.09
N PRO A 570 -12.03 -1.46 -19.88
CA PRO A 570 -11.44 -2.76 -19.61
C PRO A 570 -11.89 -3.88 -20.57
N GLU A 571 -13.17 -3.93 -20.93
CA GLU A 571 -13.78 -4.92 -21.83
C GLU A 571 -13.38 -4.74 -23.30
N GLU A 572 -12.82 -3.60 -23.69
CA GLU A 572 -12.39 -3.28 -25.03
C GLU A 572 -10.95 -3.67 -25.30
N VAL A 573 -10.17 -4.08 -24.28
CA VAL A 573 -8.76 -4.46 -24.41
C VAL A 573 -8.63 -5.73 -25.26
N ARG A 574 -7.92 -5.62 -26.39
CA ARG A 574 -7.69 -6.69 -27.37
C ARG A 574 -6.22 -7.05 -27.55
N ARG A 575 -5.31 -6.10 -27.33
CA ARG A 575 -3.86 -6.26 -27.49
C ARG A 575 -3.14 -5.69 -26.29
N ILE A 576 -2.16 -6.44 -25.75
CA ILE A 576 -1.39 -6.04 -24.58
C ILE A 576 0.10 -6.11 -24.92
N TYR A 577 0.77 -4.98 -24.80
CA TYR A 577 2.21 -4.80 -25.02
C TYR A 577 2.95 -4.90 -23.69
N SER A 578 4.02 -5.70 -23.63
CA SER A 578 4.90 -5.75 -22.45
C SER A 578 6.18 -6.54 -22.72
N ARG A 579 7.10 -6.54 -21.74
CA ARG A 579 8.29 -7.40 -21.78
C ARG A 579 7.91 -8.87 -21.55
N PRO A 580 8.65 -9.82 -22.18
CA PRO A 580 8.40 -11.26 -21.99
C PRO A 580 8.32 -11.70 -20.53
N GLY A 581 9.30 -11.30 -19.71
CA GLY A 581 9.34 -11.67 -18.28
C GLY A 581 8.16 -11.10 -17.46
N VAL A 582 7.56 -9.98 -17.88
CA VAL A 582 6.35 -9.44 -17.25
C VAL A 582 5.14 -10.30 -17.58
N PHE A 583 5.01 -10.79 -18.82
CA PHE A 583 3.95 -11.72 -19.20
C PHE A 583 3.99 -13.04 -18.42
N GLU A 584 5.20 -13.50 -18.07
CA GLU A 584 5.37 -14.70 -17.23
C GLU A 584 4.95 -14.45 -15.78
N GLN A 585 5.31 -13.29 -15.21
CA GLN A 585 4.96 -12.91 -13.85
C GLN A 585 3.44 -12.70 -13.66
N TRP A 586 2.70 -12.43 -14.75
CA TRP A 586 1.28 -12.07 -14.75
C TRP A 586 0.41 -13.06 -15.50
N ARG A 587 0.95 -14.25 -15.72
CA ARG A 587 0.29 -15.29 -16.50
C ARG A 587 -1.11 -15.59 -16.00
N ASN A 588 -1.27 -15.74 -14.69
CA ASN A 588 -2.56 -16.15 -14.10
C ASN A 588 -3.58 -15.02 -14.22
N TRP A 589 -3.21 -13.80 -13.84
CA TRP A 589 -4.10 -12.65 -13.94
C TRP A 589 -4.54 -12.40 -15.39
N LEU A 590 -3.58 -12.36 -16.33
CA LEU A 590 -3.88 -12.15 -17.74
C LEU A 590 -4.73 -13.26 -18.34
N SER A 591 -4.53 -14.51 -17.95
CA SER A 591 -5.34 -15.63 -18.45
C SER A 591 -6.75 -15.64 -17.91
N THR A 592 -6.96 -15.04 -16.72
CA THR A 592 -8.27 -14.91 -16.10
C THR A 592 -9.05 -13.70 -16.61
N GLN A 593 -8.38 -12.53 -16.66
CA GLN A 593 -9.05 -11.26 -17.01
C GLN A 593 -9.11 -11.02 -18.52
N TYR A 594 -8.05 -11.41 -19.26
CA TYR A 594 -7.88 -11.15 -20.69
C TYR A 594 -7.47 -12.42 -21.47
N PRO A 595 -8.27 -13.50 -21.44
CA PRO A 595 -7.91 -14.77 -22.10
C PRO A 595 -7.80 -14.65 -23.62
N GLN A 596 -8.50 -13.70 -24.24
CA GLN A 596 -8.54 -13.49 -25.69
C GLN A 596 -7.60 -12.38 -26.19
N ALA A 597 -6.97 -11.60 -25.29
CA ALA A 597 -6.08 -10.52 -25.70
C ALA A 597 -4.75 -11.06 -26.26
N VAL A 598 -4.33 -10.51 -27.40
CA VAL A 598 -3.06 -10.84 -28.04
C VAL A 598 -1.93 -10.22 -27.22
N ARG A 599 -0.96 -11.03 -26.79
CA ARG A 599 0.23 -10.58 -26.02
C ARG A 599 1.36 -10.29 -26.98
N ILE A 600 1.84 -9.06 -27.01
CA ILE A 600 2.89 -8.61 -27.94
C ILE A 600 4.14 -8.27 -27.14
N PRO A 601 5.23 -9.08 -27.28
CA PRO A 601 6.47 -8.85 -26.55
C PRO A 601 7.23 -7.64 -27.10
N ILE A 602 7.69 -6.76 -26.19
CA ILE A 602 8.51 -5.57 -26.46
C ILE A 602 9.71 -5.54 -25.51
N GLU A 603 10.79 -4.91 -25.88
CA GLU A 603 12.07 -4.92 -25.14
C GLU A 603 12.00 -4.22 -23.78
N SER A 604 11.20 -3.13 -23.63
CA SER A 604 11.06 -2.39 -22.37
C SER A 604 9.62 -2.04 -22.07
N SER A 605 9.30 -1.78 -20.78
CA SER A 605 7.95 -1.40 -20.35
C SER A 605 7.55 -0.02 -20.83
N SER A 606 8.50 0.91 -20.90
CA SER A 606 8.26 2.25 -21.44
C SER A 606 8.00 2.21 -22.95
N LEU A 607 8.81 1.46 -23.70
CA LEU A 607 8.61 1.28 -25.14
C LEU A 607 7.28 0.56 -25.44
N ALA A 608 6.86 -0.37 -24.58
CA ALA A 608 5.54 -1.00 -24.69
C ALA A 608 4.41 0.02 -24.55
N THR A 609 4.55 0.97 -23.62
CA THR A 609 3.57 2.05 -23.41
C THR A 609 3.55 3.02 -24.60
N GLU A 610 4.72 3.35 -25.17
CA GLU A 610 4.86 4.16 -26.35
C GLU A 610 4.18 3.50 -27.56
N LYS A 611 4.42 2.19 -27.79
CA LYS A 611 3.81 1.44 -28.88
C LYS A 611 2.30 1.34 -28.78
N ALA A 612 1.76 1.09 -27.58
CA ALA A 612 0.33 1.12 -27.36
C ALA A 612 -0.26 2.50 -27.69
N LYS A 613 0.43 3.58 -27.28
CA LYS A 613 0.01 4.96 -27.61
C LYS A 613 0.05 5.24 -29.11
N GLU A 614 1.11 4.85 -29.82
CA GLU A 614 1.19 5.01 -31.28
C GLU A 614 0.02 4.32 -31.99
N GLU A 615 -0.36 3.14 -31.53
CA GLU A 615 -1.48 2.39 -32.11
C GLU A 615 -2.82 3.06 -31.83
N ILE A 616 -3.06 3.52 -30.61
CA ILE A 616 -4.26 4.26 -30.22
C ILE A 616 -4.40 5.56 -31.02
N LEU A 617 -3.29 6.24 -31.33
CA LEU A 617 -3.32 7.43 -32.16
C LEU A 617 -3.70 7.16 -33.63
N ARG A 618 -3.38 5.96 -34.14
CA ARG A 618 -3.76 5.53 -35.51
C ARG A 618 -5.20 5.02 -35.56
N ASP A 619 -5.63 4.32 -34.56
CA ASP A 619 -6.97 3.72 -34.42
C ASP A 619 -7.41 3.75 -32.96
N PRO A 620 -8.25 4.73 -32.55
CA PRO A 620 -8.72 4.86 -31.18
C PRO A 620 -9.53 3.65 -30.68
N GLU A 621 -10.10 2.84 -31.58
CA GLU A 621 -10.88 1.65 -31.23
C GLU A 621 -10.05 0.35 -31.26
N CYS A 622 -8.76 0.44 -31.45
CA CYS A 622 -7.86 -0.72 -31.57
C CYS A 622 -7.82 -1.62 -30.33
N GLY A 623 -8.22 -1.13 -29.15
CA GLY A 623 -8.16 -1.85 -27.90
C GLY A 623 -6.72 -2.18 -27.45
N ALA A 624 -5.76 -1.30 -27.75
CA ALA A 624 -4.38 -1.47 -27.35
C ALA A 624 -4.18 -1.03 -25.90
N ALA A 625 -3.42 -1.84 -25.15
CA ALA A 625 -3.01 -1.59 -23.79
C ALA A 625 -1.54 -1.95 -23.59
N ALA A 626 -0.89 -1.39 -22.57
CA ALA A 626 0.47 -1.73 -22.19
C ALA A 626 0.57 -2.06 -20.70
N ILE A 627 1.52 -2.93 -20.34
CA ILE A 627 1.88 -3.14 -18.95
C ILE A 627 3.17 -2.35 -18.67
N GLY A 628 3.07 -1.34 -17.82
CA GLY A 628 4.17 -0.44 -17.51
C GLY A 628 4.07 0.19 -16.13
N SER A 629 4.96 1.13 -15.84
CA SER A 629 4.92 1.95 -14.63
C SER A 629 3.85 3.05 -14.74
N THR A 630 3.40 3.57 -13.61
CA THR A 630 2.49 4.75 -13.60
C THR A 630 3.12 5.94 -14.31
N LEU A 631 4.43 6.15 -14.14
CA LEU A 631 5.17 7.24 -14.80
C LEU A 631 5.20 7.09 -16.32
N ALA A 632 5.35 5.86 -16.85
CA ALA A 632 5.26 5.60 -18.28
C ALA A 632 3.87 5.97 -18.82
N GLY A 633 2.81 5.64 -18.07
CA GLY A 633 1.45 6.06 -18.38
C GLY A 633 1.30 7.58 -18.44
N GLU A 634 1.83 8.30 -17.45
CA GLU A 634 1.81 9.78 -17.41
C GLU A 634 2.57 10.40 -18.59
N ILE A 635 3.78 9.91 -18.90
CA ILE A 635 4.61 10.41 -20.02
C ILE A 635 3.92 10.21 -21.38
N HIS A 636 3.34 9.04 -21.60
CA HIS A 636 2.70 8.70 -22.87
C HIS A 636 1.19 9.02 -22.92
N GLY A 637 0.61 9.55 -21.83
CA GLY A 637 -0.81 9.94 -21.77
C GLY A 637 -1.77 8.74 -21.80
N LEU A 638 -1.38 7.59 -21.22
CA LEU A 638 -2.24 6.44 -20.99
C LEU A 638 -2.67 6.37 -19.52
N LYS A 639 -3.93 6.03 -19.28
CA LYS A 639 -4.49 5.92 -17.93
C LYS A 639 -4.36 4.51 -17.38
N PRO A 640 -4.11 4.34 -16.08
CA PRO A 640 -4.13 3.02 -15.46
C PRO A 640 -5.58 2.49 -15.38
N LEU A 641 -5.86 1.39 -16.08
CA LEU A 641 -7.11 0.64 -15.93
C LEU A 641 -7.07 -0.20 -14.65
N PHE A 642 -5.93 -0.85 -14.40
CA PHE A 642 -5.69 -1.65 -13.20
C PHE A 642 -4.30 -1.34 -12.66
N GLN A 643 -4.16 -1.33 -11.34
CA GLN A 643 -2.89 -1.11 -10.65
C GLN A 643 -2.57 -2.31 -9.77
N ALA A 644 -1.27 -2.54 -9.53
CA ALA A 644 -0.76 -3.60 -8.64
C ALA A 644 -1.34 -5.00 -8.96
N ILE A 645 -1.27 -5.38 -10.25
CA ILE A 645 -1.88 -6.59 -10.80
C ILE A 645 -0.92 -7.79 -10.85
N GLU A 646 0.23 -7.72 -10.15
CA GLU A 646 1.22 -8.79 -10.10
C GLU A 646 0.69 -10.04 -9.38
N ASP A 647 0.90 -11.23 -9.95
CA ASP A 647 0.61 -12.52 -9.30
C ASP A 647 1.44 -12.68 -8.00
N ARG A 648 2.61 -12.03 -7.90
CA ARG A 648 3.45 -11.95 -6.71
C ARG A 648 3.68 -10.50 -6.32
N GLN A 649 3.06 -10.04 -5.25
CA GLN A 649 3.06 -8.62 -4.81
C GLN A 649 4.38 -8.11 -4.18
N ARG A 650 5.46 -8.89 -4.14
CA ARG A 650 6.74 -8.52 -3.51
C ARG A 650 7.84 -8.28 -4.53
N ASN A 651 7.59 -7.51 -5.59
CA ASN A 651 8.65 -7.10 -6.50
C ASN A 651 9.26 -5.78 -6.01
N MET A 652 10.35 -5.88 -5.27
CA MET A 652 11.07 -4.72 -4.73
C MET A 652 12.44 -4.61 -5.40
N THR A 653 12.76 -3.41 -5.89
CA THR A 653 14.08 -3.10 -6.41
C THR A 653 14.78 -2.11 -5.49
N ARG A 654 16.03 -2.42 -5.13
CA ARG A 654 16.94 -1.55 -4.41
C ARG A 654 17.83 -0.84 -5.40
N PHE A 655 17.91 0.49 -5.30
CA PHE A 655 18.77 1.35 -6.10
C PHE A 655 19.82 2.00 -5.21
N LEU A 656 20.98 2.28 -5.78
CA LEU A 656 22.03 3.10 -5.16
C LEU A 656 22.11 4.45 -5.85
N ILE A 657 22.38 5.49 -5.06
CA ILE A 657 22.67 6.83 -5.54
C ILE A 657 24.18 7.00 -5.53
N LEU A 658 24.74 7.29 -6.69
CA LEU A 658 26.17 7.53 -6.90
C LEU A 658 26.48 9.03 -6.90
N SER A 659 27.59 9.45 -6.31
CA SER A 659 28.10 10.81 -6.34
C SER A 659 29.63 10.84 -6.19
N LYS A 660 30.25 11.95 -6.53
CA LYS A 660 31.66 12.25 -6.19
C LYS A 660 31.80 12.71 -4.73
N SER A 661 30.72 13.21 -4.15
CA SER A 661 30.68 13.67 -2.76
C SER A 661 30.48 12.52 -1.77
N ARG A 662 30.79 12.76 -0.49
CA ARG A 662 30.53 11.84 0.62
C ARG A 662 29.44 12.40 1.52
N THR A 663 28.73 11.53 2.22
CA THR A 663 27.71 11.90 3.20
C THR A 663 28.31 12.08 4.58
N GLU A 664 27.64 12.85 5.42
CA GLU A 664 27.91 12.97 6.86
C GLU A 664 27.14 11.88 7.64
N GLU A 665 27.57 11.59 8.86
CA GLU A 665 26.91 10.62 9.74
C GLU A 665 25.49 11.08 10.10
N SER A 666 24.51 10.17 9.95
CA SER A 666 23.08 10.42 10.25
C SER A 666 22.60 9.76 11.54
N GLY A 667 23.43 8.91 12.15
CA GLY A 667 23.10 8.09 13.33
C GLY A 667 22.43 6.75 13.00
N ARG A 668 21.96 6.56 11.76
CA ARG A 668 21.41 5.26 11.27
C ARG A 668 21.93 5.00 9.87
N ASP A 669 23.18 4.64 9.78
CA ASP A 669 23.91 4.55 8.53
C ASP A 669 24.25 3.10 8.17
N LYS A 670 24.56 2.92 6.89
CA LYS A 670 25.23 1.76 6.34
C LYS A 670 26.53 2.18 5.69
N THR A 671 27.49 1.27 5.71
CA THR A 671 28.71 1.39 4.91
C THR A 671 28.79 0.20 3.96
N SER A 672 28.91 0.47 2.67
CA SER A 672 29.18 -0.56 1.65
C SER A 672 30.67 -0.68 1.44
N ILE A 673 31.17 -1.90 1.52
CA ILE A 673 32.55 -2.27 1.27
C ILE A 673 32.65 -3.31 0.14
N MET A 674 33.76 -3.25 -0.56
CA MET A 674 34.16 -4.24 -1.56
C MET A 674 35.52 -4.81 -1.16
N PHE A 675 35.66 -6.14 -1.09
CA PHE A 675 36.93 -6.75 -0.72
C PHE A 675 37.21 -8.05 -1.48
N THR A 676 38.49 -8.36 -1.69
CA THR A 676 38.96 -9.62 -2.24
C THR A 676 39.67 -10.40 -1.14
N THR A 677 39.34 -11.68 -0.97
CA THR A 677 39.96 -12.55 0.04
C THR A 677 41.34 -13.03 -0.39
N LEU A 678 42.15 -13.40 0.60
CA LEU A 678 43.38 -14.19 0.35
C LEU A 678 42.98 -15.57 -0.17
N ASP A 679 43.78 -16.15 -1.08
CA ASP A 679 43.56 -17.51 -1.58
C ASP A 679 44.04 -18.55 -0.55
N ARG A 680 43.22 -18.80 0.46
CA ARG A 680 43.45 -19.85 1.47
C ARG A 680 42.13 -20.28 2.11
N THR A 681 42.14 -21.49 2.65
CA THR A 681 40.99 -22.06 3.37
C THR A 681 40.59 -21.15 4.53
N GLY A 682 39.28 -20.85 4.65
CA GLY A 682 38.69 -20.03 5.71
C GLY A 682 38.86 -18.51 5.54
N ALA A 683 39.49 -18.03 4.47
CA ALA A 683 39.76 -16.59 4.30
C ALA A 683 38.52 -15.70 4.38
N LEU A 684 37.40 -16.10 3.76
CA LEU A 684 36.14 -15.35 3.90
C LEU A 684 35.61 -15.41 5.34
N ALA A 685 35.71 -16.55 6.01
CA ALA A 685 35.25 -16.69 7.38
C ALA A 685 36.04 -15.78 8.35
N ASP A 686 37.35 -15.62 8.15
CA ASP A 686 38.18 -14.73 8.95
C ASP A 686 37.73 -13.26 8.82
N VAL A 687 37.39 -12.81 7.62
CA VAL A 687 36.87 -11.45 7.41
C VAL A 687 35.51 -11.27 8.08
N LEU A 688 34.59 -12.25 7.93
CA LEU A 688 33.25 -12.17 8.51
C LEU A 688 33.27 -12.27 10.05
N GLU A 689 34.22 -13.01 10.62
CA GLU A 689 34.41 -13.14 12.07
C GLU A 689 34.80 -11.82 12.72
N VAL A 690 35.51 -10.92 12.02
CA VAL A 690 35.80 -9.56 12.51
C VAL A 690 34.51 -8.79 12.76
N PHE A 691 33.55 -8.84 11.86
CA PHE A 691 32.26 -8.14 12.03
C PHE A 691 31.42 -8.82 13.12
N LYS A 692 31.36 -10.13 13.16
CA LYS A 692 30.62 -10.91 14.14
C LYS A 692 31.08 -10.61 15.59
N ARG A 693 32.39 -10.70 15.89
CA ARG A 693 32.93 -10.45 17.24
C ARG A 693 32.72 -9.02 17.71
N ASN A 694 32.60 -8.06 16.79
CA ASN A 694 32.30 -6.66 17.06
C ASN A 694 30.80 -6.36 17.07
N SER A 695 29.92 -7.37 16.93
CA SER A 695 28.45 -7.24 16.86
C SER A 695 27.96 -6.29 15.76
N ILE A 696 28.64 -6.30 14.61
CA ILE A 696 28.22 -5.56 13.42
C ILE A 696 27.36 -6.44 12.54
N ASN A 697 26.13 -6.02 12.30
CA ASN A 697 25.23 -6.72 11.40
C ASN A 697 25.59 -6.41 9.94
N LEU A 698 25.62 -7.48 9.11
CA LEU A 698 25.79 -7.42 7.67
C LEU A 698 24.42 -7.58 7.01
N SER A 699 23.97 -6.57 6.28
CA SER A 699 22.62 -6.54 5.71
C SER A 699 22.54 -6.96 4.23
N HIS A 700 23.70 -7.09 3.59
CA HIS A 700 23.83 -7.55 2.21
C HIS A 700 25.19 -8.22 2.01
N ILE A 701 25.23 -9.29 1.24
CA ILE A 701 26.48 -9.92 0.75
C ILE A 701 26.26 -10.45 -0.66
N ASP A 702 27.14 -10.07 -1.57
CA ASP A 702 27.16 -10.55 -2.94
C ASP A 702 28.59 -10.81 -3.40
N LYS A 703 28.80 -11.52 -4.49
CA LYS A 703 30.14 -11.85 -5.02
C LYS A 703 30.22 -11.76 -6.54
N ARG A 704 31.41 -11.33 -7.01
CA ARG A 704 31.76 -11.31 -8.44
C ARG A 704 33.17 -11.86 -8.65
N PRO A 705 33.46 -12.46 -9.83
CA PRO A 705 34.85 -12.76 -10.21
C PRO A 705 35.69 -11.48 -10.23
N SER A 706 36.88 -11.50 -9.64
CA SER A 706 37.70 -10.28 -9.44
C SER A 706 38.34 -9.75 -10.71
N ARG A 707 38.38 -10.54 -11.79
CA ARG A 707 39.10 -10.27 -13.05
C ARG A 707 40.61 -10.04 -12.91
N GLN A 708 41.15 -10.09 -11.68
CA GLN A 708 42.57 -9.90 -11.38
C GLN A 708 43.36 -11.23 -11.28
N GLY A 709 42.66 -12.36 -11.25
CA GLY A 709 43.24 -13.70 -11.18
C GLY A 709 42.20 -14.77 -11.47
N ASN A 710 42.68 -15.99 -11.86
CA ASN A 710 41.78 -17.13 -12.05
C ASN A 710 41.22 -17.56 -10.69
N TRP A 711 39.86 -17.55 -10.58
CA TRP A 711 39.12 -18.00 -9.40
C TRP A 711 39.14 -17.06 -8.18
N ASP A 712 39.66 -15.82 -8.28
CA ASP A 712 39.55 -14.80 -7.24
C ASP A 712 38.15 -14.17 -7.27
N TYR A 713 37.57 -14.01 -6.10
CA TYR A 713 36.24 -13.38 -5.94
C TYR A 713 36.36 -12.06 -5.19
N THR A 714 35.62 -11.07 -5.69
CA THR A 714 35.36 -9.80 -5.00
C THR A 714 34.01 -9.91 -4.33
N PHE A 715 33.96 -9.64 -3.03
CA PHE A 715 32.76 -9.64 -2.21
C PHE A 715 32.30 -8.19 -2.00
N PHE A 716 30.98 -7.99 -2.08
CA PHE A 716 30.30 -6.73 -1.78
C PHE A 716 29.48 -6.95 -0.53
N VAL A 717 29.66 -6.11 0.47
CA VAL A 717 29.03 -6.25 1.78
C VAL A 717 28.56 -4.90 2.29
N ASP A 718 27.30 -4.84 2.79
CA ASP A 718 26.79 -3.72 3.53
C ASP A 718 26.82 -4.00 5.02
N LEU A 719 27.51 -3.17 5.77
CA LEU A 719 27.58 -3.22 7.24
C LEU A 719 26.86 -2.02 7.88
N GLN A 720 26.33 -2.22 9.09
CA GLN A 720 25.72 -1.14 9.86
C GLN A 720 26.77 -0.18 10.42
N GLY A 721 26.49 1.12 10.32
CA GLY A 721 27.28 2.22 10.85
C GLY A 721 27.99 3.02 9.77
N HIS A 722 28.46 4.24 10.14
CA HIS A 722 29.13 5.17 9.26
C HIS A 722 30.65 5.03 9.38
N ARG A 723 31.38 5.11 8.26
CA ARG A 723 32.86 4.99 8.22
C ARG A 723 33.62 6.02 9.06
N GLU A 724 33.03 7.18 9.31
CA GLU A 724 33.63 8.23 10.14
C GLU A 724 33.47 7.98 11.63
N ASN A 725 32.58 7.05 12.02
CA ASN A 725 32.49 6.55 13.37
C ASN A 725 33.78 5.80 13.75
N ALA A 726 34.44 6.21 14.81
CA ALA A 726 35.76 5.69 15.20
C ALA A 726 35.76 4.15 15.37
N LYS A 727 34.68 3.58 15.95
CA LYS A 727 34.53 2.14 16.13
C LYS A 727 34.43 1.42 14.77
N ILE A 728 33.62 1.93 13.85
CA ILE A 728 33.41 1.35 12.52
C ILE A 728 34.71 1.45 11.69
N ALA A 729 35.40 2.60 11.74
CA ALA A 729 36.69 2.79 11.09
C ALA A 729 37.74 1.78 11.56
N GLN A 730 37.82 1.53 12.87
CA GLN A 730 38.71 0.53 13.45
C GLN A 730 38.37 -0.89 12.94
N ILE A 731 37.10 -1.28 12.97
CA ILE A 731 36.63 -2.60 12.52
C ILE A 731 36.93 -2.83 11.03
N ILE A 732 36.69 -1.83 10.18
CA ILE A 732 37.06 -1.88 8.77
C ILE A 732 38.58 -2.04 8.61
N GLY A 733 39.38 -1.36 9.44
CA GLY A 733 40.83 -1.51 9.49
C GLY A 733 41.28 -2.92 9.87
N GLU A 734 40.64 -3.53 10.87
CA GLU A 734 40.87 -4.91 11.27
C GLU A 734 40.49 -5.90 10.14
N ALA A 735 39.32 -5.74 9.53
CA ALA A 735 38.88 -6.57 8.41
C ALA A 735 39.84 -6.48 7.22
N ARG A 736 40.41 -5.31 6.95
CA ARG A 736 41.39 -5.09 5.87
C ARG A 736 42.64 -5.96 6.03
N ALA A 737 43.06 -6.22 7.25
CA ALA A 737 44.23 -7.08 7.51
C ALA A 737 44.02 -8.54 7.07
N HIS A 738 42.79 -8.99 6.91
CA HIS A 738 42.42 -10.33 6.45
C HIS A 738 42.10 -10.39 4.94
N CYS A 739 42.18 -9.27 4.23
CA CYS A 739 41.84 -9.15 2.82
C CYS A 739 43.08 -8.96 1.94
N LYS A 740 43.03 -9.42 0.67
CA LYS A 740 44.01 -9.03 -0.37
C LYS A 740 43.84 -7.55 -0.72
N SER A 741 42.58 -7.08 -0.80
CA SER A 741 42.22 -5.68 -0.97
C SER A 741 40.88 -5.41 -0.28
N LEU A 742 40.68 -4.23 0.26
CA LEU A 742 39.39 -3.76 0.79
C LEU A 742 39.20 -2.29 0.46
N THR A 743 38.09 -1.95 -0.16
CA THR A 743 37.69 -0.61 -0.54
C THR A 743 36.34 -0.26 0.09
N VAL A 744 36.21 0.94 0.65
CA VAL A 744 34.92 1.47 1.11
C VAL A 744 34.28 2.20 -0.06
N LEU A 745 33.15 1.68 -0.53
CA LEU A 745 32.39 2.24 -1.65
C LEU A 745 31.54 3.45 -1.24
N GLY A 746 31.16 3.54 0.03
CA GLY A 746 30.44 4.70 0.57
C GLY A 746 29.78 4.38 1.91
N SER A 747 29.47 5.43 2.67
CA SER A 747 28.62 5.35 3.86
C SER A 747 27.43 6.28 3.63
N PHE A 748 26.24 5.87 4.00
CA PHE A 748 25.00 6.59 3.68
C PHE A 748 23.88 6.23 4.65
N PRO A 749 22.88 7.12 4.83
CA PRO A 749 21.70 6.82 5.65
C PRO A 749 20.97 5.57 5.19
N ALA A 750 20.69 4.65 6.13
CA ALA A 750 19.94 3.44 5.85
C ALA A 750 18.49 3.78 5.49
N SER A 751 18.06 3.46 4.27
CA SER A 751 16.67 3.66 3.85
C SER A 751 15.75 2.65 4.54
N GLN A 752 14.82 3.14 5.34
CA GLN A 752 13.71 2.35 5.90
C GLN A 752 12.45 2.41 5.03
N ARG A 753 12.47 3.27 4.03
CA ARG A 753 11.33 3.60 3.21
C ARG A 753 11.28 2.78 1.94
N ILE A 754 10.07 2.33 1.63
CA ILE A 754 9.68 1.77 0.33
C ILE A 754 8.89 2.86 -0.42
N LEU A 755 9.41 3.28 -1.58
CA LEU A 755 8.77 4.26 -2.48
C LEU A 755 7.66 3.61 -3.30
#